data_f9bec1ef469bd93ad75663c2ce8d3a16
#
_entry.id   f9bec1ef469bd93ad75663c2ce8d3a16
#
_cell.length_a   1.000
_cell.length_b   1.000
_cell.length_c   1.000
_cell.angle_alpha   90.00
_cell.angle_beta   90.00
_cell.angle_gamma   90.00
#
_symmetry.space_group_name_H-M   'P 1'
#
loop_
_entity.id
_entity.type
_entity.pdbx_description
1 polymer ?
#
loop_
_entity_poly.entity_id
_entity_poly.type
_entity_poly.pdbx_seq_one_letter_code
_entity_poly.pdbx_strand_id
1 'polypeptide(L)'
;MREQTQWIRIPQEEMARKQIFHGDLGGRFAYFRCEQALPADARLTACITAVSRYRLWVNEVPVLSGPCKGDCNRQYYETVELTPYLRAGKNVFAVQVLFNDPDIAKDQTDTRAANYGVVGAGNCHALAMDGQITDAGGQTVGAVTTGQAPWKVWLDNTFYLRSAQYSVYLGAVEESIDFRVSPADWRALDFDDSAWLPGLPYGPVVLSALFQSVGLIPRVHVIPREIPLLEEKEIAFARMMQRDKDIILDAGVHVNGYPRFYLEGEAGTEVAITYLERFGDGSDGQRIDDLNGSVRGRTDHIILNGQPLRYEPFWVRTFRYIVISGGQLSQPPVYRKTAYPLPVQSAVSSSVPWVGQLWEICLRTLQNCMLETYMDCPYYEQLQFIMDTRLQMLFNYAVSKDTRLAKKALLDFHCGLRPEGLLPGKTPTAYCQVISTFSLHYAYALWEYVEHTGDLGLGRLYRPDIDRILDYYDGKRDETGLVGRIDPWAFIDWQDDWQETGGVSPAYFEGPSAIINLMYAYALECGAKLYAVTGRPGTAAEYRQRREDILRKVKALCFDPEKGMVREGPACQQFTRHAQAWAVINGLLDAAESQRALRAAVACPPCSFAASYEWFRALEQAGMEDQMRRDLDAWIGLLSRGSTTCPEEPHHPRSECHAWSALPLYEFMRTWAGIRQENGKIVIQPRLFDLPDLHGTAATPLGEVRFDYQNDQGARQYDVTLPEKAEGQLILPSGKRLSFTGRLRYTE
;
A
#
# COMPACT_ATOMS: atom_id res chain seq x y z
N MET A 1 25.93 6.62 3.31
CA MET A 1 27.01 6.34 2.32
C MET A 1 28.10 7.40 2.47
N ARG A 2 29.37 7.03 2.27
CA ARG A 2 30.54 7.92 2.42
C ARG A 2 30.84 8.63 1.09
N GLU A 3 31.55 9.77 1.14
CA GLU A 3 31.94 10.57 -0.05
C GLU A 3 32.76 9.79 -1.09
N GLN A 4 33.56 8.81 -0.67
CA GLN A 4 34.35 7.98 -1.56
C GLN A 4 33.55 6.91 -2.33
N THR A 5 32.30 6.67 -1.95
CA THR A 5 31.43 5.71 -2.61
C THR A 5 31.06 6.23 -3.98
N GLN A 6 31.30 5.45 -5.01
CA GLN A 6 30.97 5.82 -6.38
C GLN A 6 29.86 4.91 -6.91
N TRP A 7 29.02 5.46 -7.75
CA TRP A 7 28.19 4.64 -8.61
C TRP A 7 29.09 3.84 -9.55
N ILE A 8 28.83 2.55 -9.68
CA ILE A 8 29.39 1.72 -10.74
C ILE A 8 28.27 1.30 -11.69
N ARG A 9 28.60 1.21 -12.97
CA ARG A 9 27.64 0.89 -14.05
C ARG A 9 28.21 -0.11 -15.04
N ILE A 10 27.33 -0.61 -15.90
CA ILE A 10 27.68 -1.35 -17.09
C ILE A 10 28.41 -0.41 -18.10
N PRO A 11 29.45 -0.89 -18.84
CA PRO A 11 30.01 -0.16 -19.95
C PRO A 11 28.93 0.23 -20.97
N GLN A 12 28.99 1.47 -21.47
CA GLN A 12 27.95 2.02 -22.37
C GLN A 12 27.83 1.27 -23.71
N GLU A 13 28.93 0.69 -24.16
CA GLU A 13 28.97 -0.12 -25.37
C GLU A 13 28.12 -1.39 -25.28
N GLU A 14 28.06 -1.99 -24.10
CA GLU A 14 27.19 -3.15 -23.85
C GLU A 14 25.71 -2.76 -23.83
N MET A 15 25.39 -1.59 -23.29
CA MET A 15 24.03 -1.09 -23.34
C MET A 15 23.50 -0.81 -24.75
N ALA A 16 24.37 -0.47 -25.67
CA ALA A 16 24.02 -0.25 -27.09
C ALA A 16 23.64 -1.54 -27.82
N ARG A 17 24.00 -2.71 -27.30
CA ARG A 17 23.74 -4.04 -27.89
C ARG A 17 22.36 -4.64 -27.48
N LYS A 18 21.45 -3.82 -27.04
CA LYS A 18 20.11 -4.28 -26.56
C LYS A 18 19.34 -4.98 -27.67
N GLN A 19 18.80 -6.13 -27.34
CA GLN A 19 17.81 -6.80 -28.17
C GLN A 19 16.42 -6.36 -27.72
N ILE A 20 15.55 -6.02 -28.67
CA ILE A 20 14.14 -5.63 -28.41
C ILE A 20 13.26 -6.84 -28.73
N PHE A 21 12.33 -7.16 -27.84
CA PHE A 21 11.42 -8.29 -27.96
C PHE A 21 9.97 -7.82 -28.16
N HIS A 22 9.14 -8.70 -28.69
CA HIS A 22 7.71 -8.40 -28.79
C HIS A 22 7.07 -8.24 -27.39
N GLY A 23 6.32 -7.15 -27.19
CA GLY A 23 5.72 -6.83 -25.90
C GLY A 23 6.69 -6.32 -24.83
N ASP A 24 7.88 -5.92 -25.22
CA ASP A 24 8.96 -5.47 -24.34
C ASP A 24 8.59 -4.15 -23.64
N LEU A 25 8.69 -4.13 -22.31
CA LEU A 25 8.44 -2.96 -21.46
C LEU A 25 9.71 -2.17 -21.11
N GLY A 26 10.84 -2.52 -21.71
CA GLY A 26 12.12 -1.85 -21.49
C GLY A 26 12.86 -2.25 -20.22
N GLY A 27 12.31 -3.13 -19.38
CA GLY A 27 13.01 -3.66 -18.22
C GLY A 27 14.13 -4.64 -18.63
N ARG A 28 15.36 -4.39 -18.15
CA ARG A 28 16.53 -5.22 -18.36
C ARG A 28 17.22 -5.51 -17.06
N PHE A 29 17.94 -6.63 -17.03
CA PHE A 29 18.65 -7.06 -15.83
C PHE A 29 20.16 -7.05 -16.04
N ALA A 30 20.86 -6.60 -15.02
CA ALA A 30 22.30 -6.72 -14.91
C ALA A 30 22.68 -7.41 -13.62
N TYR A 31 23.74 -8.19 -13.67
CA TYR A 31 24.30 -8.89 -12.53
C TYR A 31 25.61 -8.25 -12.14
N PHE A 32 25.77 -7.94 -10.85
CA PHE A 32 26.98 -7.43 -10.24
C PHE A 32 27.51 -8.47 -9.27
N ARG A 33 28.80 -8.73 -9.31
CA ARG A 33 29.47 -9.73 -8.50
C ARG A 33 30.76 -9.16 -7.89
N CYS A 34 30.98 -9.41 -6.60
CA CYS A 34 32.20 -9.06 -5.91
C CYS A 34 32.64 -10.22 -5.02
N GLU A 35 33.86 -10.69 -5.21
CA GLU A 35 34.47 -11.76 -4.42
C GLU A 35 35.41 -11.18 -3.35
N GLN A 36 35.36 -11.72 -2.14
CA GLN A 36 36.23 -11.37 -1.02
C GLN A 36 36.70 -12.62 -0.29
N ALA A 37 37.99 -12.70 0.02
CA ALA A 37 38.53 -13.72 0.92
C ALA A 37 38.62 -13.15 2.34
N LEU A 38 37.87 -13.73 3.28
CA LEU A 38 37.66 -13.15 4.60
C LEU A 38 38.08 -14.10 5.73
N PRO A 39 38.54 -13.57 6.90
CA PRO A 39 38.72 -14.36 8.11
C PRO A 39 37.37 -14.81 8.70
N ALA A 40 37.39 -15.76 9.61
CA ALA A 40 36.20 -16.34 10.24
C ALA A 40 35.41 -15.34 11.12
N ASP A 41 36.08 -14.32 11.61
CA ASP A 41 35.54 -13.30 12.52
C ASP A 41 35.19 -11.98 11.79
N ALA A 42 35.11 -12.01 10.45
CA ALA A 42 34.77 -10.87 9.62
C ALA A 42 33.39 -10.31 9.98
N ARG A 43 33.28 -8.98 9.99
CA ARG A 43 32.05 -8.23 10.27
C ARG A 43 31.80 -7.19 9.21
N LEU A 44 30.54 -7.02 8.81
CA LEU A 44 30.15 -6.06 7.79
C LEU A 44 28.74 -5.54 8.01
N THR A 45 28.63 -4.24 8.21
CA THR A 45 27.40 -3.49 7.97
C THR A 45 27.61 -2.66 6.70
N ALA A 46 26.68 -2.75 5.74
CA ALA A 46 26.79 -2.06 4.46
C ALA A 46 25.56 -1.21 4.17
N CYS A 47 25.78 -0.11 3.43
CA CYS A 47 24.73 0.66 2.78
C CYS A 47 24.62 0.25 1.31
N ILE A 48 23.41 0.10 0.77
CA ILE A 48 23.22 -0.31 -0.63
C ILE A 48 22.04 0.43 -1.27
N THR A 49 22.20 0.82 -2.53
CA THR A 49 21.12 1.32 -3.40
C THR A 49 21.45 1.00 -4.85
N ALA A 50 20.47 1.06 -5.74
CA ALA A 50 20.68 0.85 -7.18
C ALA A 50 19.68 1.64 -8.02
N VAL A 51 19.95 1.78 -9.27
CA VAL A 51 19.07 2.34 -10.29
C VAL A 51 18.61 1.19 -11.21
N SER A 52 17.32 0.76 -11.19
CA SER A 52 16.15 1.27 -10.43
C SER A 52 15.88 0.43 -9.17
N ARG A 53 15.89 -0.90 -9.31
CA ARG A 53 15.63 -1.86 -8.25
C ARG A 53 16.75 -2.89 -8.19
N TYR A 54 16.99 -3.45 -6.99
CA TYR A 54 17.99 -4.51 -6.83
C TYR A 54 17.47 -5.63 -5.92
N ARG A 55 18.14 -6.80 -6.06
CA ARG A 55 18.13 -7.87 -5.06
C ARG A 55 19.57 -8.21 -4.71
N LEU A 56 19.83 -8.37 -3.41
CA LEU A 56 21.16 -8.71 -2.86
C LEU A 56 21.16 -10.13 -2.33
N TRP A 57 22.20 -10.88 -2.70
CA TRP A 57 22.56 -12.17 -2.11
C TRP A 57 23.98 -12.09 -1.54
N VAL A 58 24.22 -12.82 -0.47
CA VAL A 58 25.56 -13.10 0.05
C VAL A 58 25.70 -14.61 0.17
N ASN A 59 26.73 -15.19 -0.49
CA ASN A 59 26.94 -16.63 -0.50
C ASN A 59 25.68 -17.43 -0.89
N GLU A 60 24.99 -17.02 -1.95
CA GLU A 60 23.73 -17.58 -2.50
C GLU A 60 22.49 -17.35 -1.61
N VAL A 61 22.69 -16.89 -0.37
CA VAL A 61 21.57 -16.59 0.54
C VAL A 61 20.95 -15.24 0.17
N PRO A 62 19.65 -15.15 -0.14
CA PRO A 62 18.98 -13.88 -0.38
C PRO A 62 18.94 -13.07 0.91
N VAL A 63 19.30 -11.79 0.81
CA VAL A 63 19.39 -10.87 1.96
C VAL A 63 18.26 -9.86 1.97
N LEU A 64 18.10 -9.12 0.88
CA LEU A 64 17.04 -8.11 0.77
C LEU A 64 16.79 -7.70 -0.67
N SER A 65 15.63 -7.06 -0.88
CA SER A 65 15.26 -6.34 -2.11
C SER A 65 15.10 -4.85 -1.81
N GLY A 66 15.53 -4.02 -2.75
CA GLY A 66 15.49 -2.56 -2.62
C GLY A 66 15.72 -1.85 -3.96
N PRO A 67 15.98 -0.55 -3.94
CA PRO A 67 15.81 0.34 -2.80
C PRO A 67 14.33 0.55 -2.46
N CYS A 68 14.06 1.04 -1.24
CA CYS A 68 12.72 1.48 -0.87
C CYS A 68 12.17 2.46 -1.91
N LYS A 69 10.89 2.35 -2.25
CA LYS A 69 10.26 3.22 -3.24
C LYS A 69 10.40 4.69 -2.85
N GLY A 70 11.04 5.45 -3.71
CA GLY A 70 11.22 6.90 -3.62
C GLY A 70 10.70 7.60 -4.89
N ASP A 71 10.94 8.90 -5.01
CA ASP A 71 10.55 9.71 -6.17
C ASP A 71 11.77 10.16 -7.00
N CYS A 72 11.53 10.97 -8.05
CA CYS A 72 12.58 11.47 -8.94
C CYS A 72 13.62 12.37 -8.27
N ASN A 73 13.38 12.86 -7.06
CA ASN A 73 14.28 13.73 -6.32
C ASN A 73 14.93 13.03 -5.12
N ARG A 74 14.34 11.91 -4.66
CA ARG A 74 14.77 11.19 -3.46
C ARG A 74 14.91 9.71 -3.75
N GLN A 75 16.10 9.20 -3.56
CA GLN A 75 16.40 7.78 -3.67
C GLN A 75 16.85 7.24 -2.30
N TYR A 76 16.22 6.19 -1.86
CA TYR A 76 16.59 5.56 -0.60
C TYR A 76 17.79 4.63 -0.76
N TYR A 77 18.57 4.50 0.32
CA TYR A 77 19.50 3.38 0.48
C TYR A 77 19.13 2.61 1.74
N GLU A 78 19.34 1.32 1.72
CA GLU A 78 19.21 0.45 2.86
C GLU A 78 20.53 0.33 3.61
N THR A 79 20.47 0.27 4.94
CA THR A 79 21.59 -0.15 5.79
C THR A 79 21.29 -1.56 6.29
N VAL A 80 22.20 -2.49 6.03
CA VAL A 80 21.99 -3.91 6.29
C VAL A 80 23.20 -4.52 7.02
N GLU A 81 22.92 -5.34 8.04
CA GLU A 81 23.91 -6.15 8.73
C GLU A 81 24.16 -7.43 7.93
N LEU A 82 25.38 -7.60 7.43
CA LEU A 82 25.76 -8.71 6.57
C LEU A 82 26.63 -9.76 7.27
N THR A 83 27.11 -9.50 8.48
CA THR A 83 27.92 -10.43 9.27
C THR A 83 27.34 -11.84 9.37
N PRO A 84 26.02 -12.05 9.56
CA PRO A 84 25.44 -13.40 9.65
C PRO A 84 25.58 -14.24 8.38
N TYR A 85 25.85 -13.63 7.23
CA TYR A 85 25.98 -14.29 5.93
C TYR A 85 27.43 -14.56 5.54
N LEU A 86 28.41 -14.02 6.30
CA LEU A 86 29.84 -14.18 6.02
C LEU A 86 30.37 -15.52 6.51
N ARG A 87 31.46 -15.96 5.89
CA ARG A 87 32.17 -17.19 6.26
C ARG A 87 33.68 -17.03 6.10
N ALA A 88 34.47 -17.90 6.73
CA ALA A 88 35.88 -17.99 6.48
C ALA A 88 36.18 -18.39 5.03
N GLY A 89 37.17 -17.77 4.40
CA GLY A 89 37.54 -18.02 3.02
C GLY A 89 36.73 -17.20 2.01
N LYS A 90 36.43 -17.78 0.86
CA LYS A 90 35.75 -17.11 -0.26
C LYS A 90 34.31 -16.73 0.11
N ASN A 91 33.98 -15.47 -0.11
CA ASN A 91 32.63 -14.92 -0.01
C ASN A 91 32.28 -14.23 -1.31
N VAL A 92 31.00 -14.31 -1.71
CA VAL A 92 30.45 -13.70 -2.91
C VAL A 92 29.30 -12.78 -2.53
N PHE A 93 29.43 -11.51 -2.90
CA PHE A 93 28.34 -10.52 -2.87
C PHE A 93 27.79 -10.42 -4.29
N ALA A 94 26.54 -10.77 -4.46
CA ALA A 94 25.86 -10.86 -5.74
C ALA A 94 24.64 -9.96 -5.74
N VAL A 95 24.55 -9.04 -6.73
CA VAL A 95 23.45 -8.08 -6.84
C VAL A 95 22.87 -8.15 -8.24
N GLN A 96 21.57 -8.39 -8.34
CA GLN A 96 20.80 -8.27 -9.56
C GLN A 96 20.13 -6.90 -9.58
N VAL A 97 20.31 -6.15 -10.66
CA VAL A 97 19.76 -4.81 -10.83
C VAL A 97 18.82 -4.80 -12.02
N LEU A 98 17.58 -4.37 -11.80
CA LEU A 98 16.61 -4.05 -12.84
C LEU A 98 16.75 -2.58 -13.19
N PHE A 99 16.83 -2.29 -14.48
CA PHE A 99 16.72 -0.94 -15.02
C PHE A 99 15.63 -0.89 -16.09
N ASN A 100 14.71 0.05 -15.97
CA ASN A 100 13.71 0.32 -16.99
C ASN A 100 14.23 1.33 -17.99
N ASP A 101 14.42 0.87 -19.22
CA ASP A 101 14.96 1.71 -20.30
C ASP A 101 13.86 2.61 -20.87
N PRO A 102 13.94 3.93 -20.70
CA PRO A 102 12.94 4.84 -21.21
C PRO A 102 12.90 4.91 -22.74
N ASP A 103 13.98 4.50 -23.43
CA ASP A 103 14.02 4.52 -24.89
C ASP A 103 13.24 3.35 -25.50
N ILE A 104 13.14 2.23 -24.81
CA ILE A 104 12.31 1.08 -25.21
C ILE A 104 10.86 1.30 -24.81
N ALA A 105 10.62 1.93 -23.67
CA ALA A 105 9.29 2.18 -23.14
C ALA A 105 8.50 3.29 -23.87
N LYS A 106 9.13 4.05 -24.76
CA LYS A 106 8.53 5.22 -25.44
C LYS A 106 7.30 4.93 -26.30
N ASP A 107 7.23 3.78 -26.91
CA ASP A 107 6.11 3.39 -27.78
C ASP A 107 4.94 2.76 -27.03
N GLN A 108 5.07 2.62 -25.73
CA GLN A 108 4.03 2.04 -24.90
C GLN A 108 3.21 3.19 -24.29
N THR A 109 2.04 3.39 -24.83
CA THR A 109 1.03 4.33 -24.28
C THR A 109 0.55 3.95 -22.88
N ASP A 110 1.02 2.85 -22.32
CA ASP A 110 0.68 2.42 -20.98
C ASP A 110 1.47 3.21 -19.94
N THR A 111 0.88 4.32 -19.52
CA THR A 111 1.38 5.24 -18.50
C THR A 111 1.66 4.60 -17.15
N ARG A 112 1.39 3.31 -17.02
CA ARG A 112 1.41 2.54 -15.77
C ARG A 112 2.69 1.71 -15.62
N ALA A 113 3.47 1.49 -16.72
CA ALA A 113 4.73 0.74 -16.72
C ALA A 113 5.80 1.31 -15.77
N ALA A 114 5.69 2.55 -15.45
CA ALA A 114 6.70 3.24 -14.68
C ALA A 114 6.52 3.17 -13.15
N ASN A 115 5.71 2.25 -12.66
CA ASN A 115 5.51 2.05 -11.22
C ASN A 115 6.68 1.36 -10.51
N TYR A 116 7.74 1.08 -11.24
CA TYR A 116 8.95 0.47 -10.66
C TYR A 116 9.75 1.43 -9.79
N GLY A 117 9.10 2.50 -9.38
CA GLY A 117 9.28 3.16 -8.11
C GLY A 117 10.59 3.84 -7.82
N VAL A 118 11.56 3.83 -8.70
CA VAL A 118 12.74 4.67 -8.54
C VAL A 118 13.12 5.19 -9.90
N VAL A 119 12.73 6.42 -10.16
CA VAL A 119 13.31 7.18 -11.27
C VAL A 119 14.71 7.58 -10.81
N GLY A 120 15.63 6.65 -10.91
CA GLY A 120 16.97 6.84 -10.42
C GLY A 120 17.75 7.90 -11.18
N ALA A 121 18.85 8.31 -10.59
CA ALA A 121 19.77 9.34 -11.05
C ALA A 121 20.56 8.98 -12.29
N GLY A 122 20.14 8.01 -13.12
CA GLY A 122 20.93 7.58 -14.27
C GLY A 122 20.13 6.95 -15.39
N ASN A 123 20.73 6.86 -16.57
CA ASN A 123 20.15 6.25 -17.75
C ASN A 123 20.69 4.82 -17.98
N CYS A 124 21.08 4.11 -16.93
CA CYS A 124 21.69 2.79 -17.02
C CYS A 124 21.57 2.03 -15.71
N HIS A 125 21.78 0.72 -15.76
CA HIS A 125 21.96 -0.10 -14.57
C HIS A 125 23.15 0.43 -13.76
N ALA A 126 22.87 0.89 -12.54
CA ALA A 126 23.90 1.38 -11.64
C ALA A 126 23.70 0.84 -10.24
N LEU A 127 24.81 0.51 -9.59
CA LEU A 127 24.88 0.02 -8.23
C LEU A 127 25.77 0.95 -7.40
N ALA A 128 25.35 1.23 -6.18
CA ALA A 128 26.19 1.84 -5.16
C ALA A 128 26.09 1.03 -3.87
N MET A 129 27.22 0.56 -3.39
CA MET A 129 27.35 -0.16 -2.12
C MET A 129 28.50 0.42 -1.33
N ASP A 130 28.35 0.60 -0.04
CA ASP A 130 29.35 1.16 0.85
C ASP A 130 29.48 0.31 2.11
N GLY A 131 30.64 -0.34 2.28
CA GLY A 131 30.91 -1.16 3.45
C GLY A 131 32.37 -1.54 3.55
N GLN A 132 32.97 -1.32 4.72
CA GLN A 132 34.27 -1.86 5.07
C GLN A 132 34.10 -3.13 5.91
N ILE A 133 34.84 -4.15 5.58
CA ILE A 133 34.84 -5.42 6.30
C ILE A 133 35.95 -5.36 7.33
N THR A 134 35.61 -5.58 8.58
CA THR A 134 36.57 -5.58 9.69
C THR A 134 36.64 -6.95 10.36
N ASP A 135 37.75 -7.28 10.98
CA ASP A 135 37.86 -8.40 11.91
C ASP A 135 37.31 -8.07 13.30
N ALA A 136 37.33 -9.00 14.23
CA ALA A 136 36.88 -8.78 15.59
C ALA A 136 37.70 -7.71 16.35
N GLY A 137 38.96 -7.47 15.92
CA GLY A 137 39.83 -6.41 16.46
C GLY A 137 39.53 -5.01 15.86
N GLY A 138 38.63 -4.90 14.87
CA GLY A 138 38.30 -3.65 14.18
C GLY A 138 39.26 -3.27 13.06
N GLN A 139 40.24 -4.17 12.70
CA GLN A 139 41.11 -3.94 11.57
C GLN A 139 40.37 -4.20 10.25
N THR A 140 40.54 -3.32 9.26
CA THR A 140 39.95 -3.52 7.93
C THR A 140 40.64 -4.67 7.20
N VAL A 141 39.85 -5.69 6.83
CA VAL A 141 40.30 -6.92 6.14
C VAL A 141 39.75 -7.04 4.72
N GLY A 142 38.88 -6.13 4.30
CA GLY A 142 38.29 -6.08 2.96
C GLY A 142 37.28 -4.95 2.81
N ALA A 143 36.67 -4.87 1.64
CA ALA A 143 35.63 -3.89 1.37
C ALA A 143 34.68 -4.36 0.27
N VAL A 144 33.42 -3.91 0.33
CA VAL A 144 32.43 -4.03 -0.75
C VAL A 144 32.10 -2.67 -1.38
N THR A 145 32.80 -1.61 -0.97
CA THR A 145 32.58 -0.23 -1.44
C THR A 145 32.79 -0.13 -2.94
N THR A 146 31.74 0.25 -3.67
CA THR A 146 31.76 0.44 -5.12
C THR A 146 32.72 1.58 -5.51
N GLY A 147 33.47 1.36 -6.59
CA GLY A 147 34.59 2.20 -7.01
C GLY A 147 35.92 1.84 -6.34
N GLN A 148 35.92 0.97 -5.32
CA GLN A 148 37.13 0.49 -4.63
C GLN A 148 37.27 -1.03 -4.70
N ALA A 149 36.18 -1.76 -4.41
CA ALA A 149 36.16 -3.21 -4.46
C ALA A 149 36.08 -3.73 -5.91
N PRO A 150 36.53 -4.96 -6.18
CA PRO A 150 36.65 -5.51 -7.54
C PRO A 150 35.30 -6.04 -8.06
N TRP A 151 34.33 -5.18 -8.17
CA TRP A 151 33.03 -5.50 -8.74
C TRP A 151 33.12 -5.80 -10.23
N LYS A 152 32.52 -6.90 -10.64
CA LYS A 152 32.31 -7.29 -12.04
C LYS A 152 30.84 -7.18 -12.38
N VAL A 153 30.53 -6.98 -13.67
CA VAL A 153 29.16 -6.78 -14.15
C VAL A 153 28.92 -7.53 -15.45
N TRP A 154 27.72 -8.05 -15.61
CA TRP A 154 27.24 -8.68 -16.84
C TRP A 154 25.80 -8.23 -17.12
N LEU A 155 25.51 -7.87 -18.40
CA LEU A 155 24.16 -7.50 -18.85
C LEU A 155 23.45 -8.72 -19.41
N ASP A 156 22.30 -9.05 -18.85
CA ASP A 156 21.45 -10.10 -19.37
C ASP A 156 20.51 -9.54 -20.46
N ASN A 157 20.83 -9.82 -21.70
CA ASN A 157 20.03 -9.40 -22.84
C ASN A 157 18.80 -10.29 -23.09
N THR A 158 18.68 -11.42 -22.41
CA THR A 158 17.59 -12.38 -22.57
C THR A 158 16.58 -12.35 -21.42
N PHE A 159 16.95 -11.72 -20.34
CA PHE A 159 16.04 -11.50 -19.21
C PHE A 159 15.43 -10.09 -19.30
N TYR A 160 14.14 -10.03 -19.58
CA TYR A 160 13.42 -8.77 -19.77
C TYR A 160 12.02 -8.83 -19.18
N LEU A 161 11.43 -7.64 -18.98
CA LEU A 161 10.03 -7.48 -18.56
C LEU A 161 9.15 -7.32 -19.78
N ARG A 162 8.02 -8.03 -19.79
CA ARG A 162 7.02 -7.95 -20.87
C ARG A 162 5.65 -7.56 -20.32
N SER A 163 4.79 -7.04 -21.20
CA SER A 163 3.41 -6.71 -20.86
C SER A 163 2.60 -7.98 -20.61
N ALA A 164 1.81 -7.96 -19.55
CA ALA A 164 0.87 -9.02 -19.26
C ALA A 164 -0.29 -9.04 -20.28
N GLN A 165 -0.63 -10.23 -20.75
CA GLN A 165 -1.69 -10.40 -21.76
C GLN A 165 -3.07 -9.94 -21.26
N TYR A 166 -3.34 -10.02 -19.96
CA TYR A 166 -4.66 -9.81 -19.36
C TYR A 166 -4.72 -8.64 -18.38
N SER A 167 -3.78 -7.73 -18.41
CA SER A 167 -3.81 -6.61 -17.49
C SER A 167 -3.60 -5.29 -18.20
N VAL A 168 -4.46 -4.38 -17.83
CA VAL A 168 -4.41 -2.98 -18.26
C VAL A 168 -3.54 -2.13 -17.31
N TYR A 169 -3.11 -2.68 -16.16
CA TYR A 169 -2.40 -1.97 -15.08
C TYR A 169 -1.10 -2.68 -14.67
N LEU A 170 -0.19 -1.99 -14.08
CA LEU A 170 1.24 -2.28 -14.10
C LEU A 170 1.92 -2.67 -12.80
N GLY A 171 1.23 -3.10 -11.81
CA GLY A 171 1.88 -3.95 -10.82
C GLY A 171 2.26 -5.32 -11.44
N ALA A 172 2.02 -5.44 -12.72
CA ALA A 172 1.70 -6.59 -13.51
C ALA A 172 2.69 -6.88 -14.60
N VAL A 173 3.96 -6.92 -14.28
CA VAL A 173 4.93 -7.39 -15.25
C VAL A 173 5.06 -8.88 -15.21
N GLU A 174 5.21 -9.45 -16.39
CA GLU A 174 5.66 -10.80 -16.62
C GLU A 174 7.16 -10.77 -16.86
N GLU A 175 7.85 -11.78 -16.37
CA GLU A 175 9.27 -11.97 -16.60
C GLU A 175 9.49 -13.00 -17.71
N SER A 176 10.42 -12.72 -18.60
CA SER A 176 10.83 -13.66 -19.63
C SER A 176 12.33 -13.86 -19.57
N ILE A 177 12.79 -15.11 -19.51
CA ILE A 177 14.23 -15.46 -19.42
C ILE A 177 14.56 -16.70 -20.25
N ASP A 178 15.69 -16.63 -20.97
CA ASP A 178 16.23 -17.77 -21.72
C ASP A 178 17.52 -18.27 -21.05
N PHE A 179 17.41 -19.36 -20.29
CA PHE A 179 18.55 -19.94 -19.58
C PHE A 179 19.55 -20.68 -20.48
N ARG A 180 19.30 -20.80 -21.78
CA ARG A 180 20.33 -21.28 -22.72
C ARG A 180 21.44 -20.24 -22.90
N VAL A 181 21.14 -18.96 -22.58
CA VAL A 181 22.06 -17.82 -22.69
C VAL A 181 22.30 -17.17 -21.32
N SER A 182 21.25 -16.99 -20.53
CA SER A 182 21.34 -16.41 -19.19
C SER A 182 22.06 -17.36 -18.22
N PRO A 183 23.01 -16.89 -17.40
CA PRO A 183 23.72 -17.72 -16.45
C PRO A 183 22.79 -18.16 -15.29
N ALA A 184 22.53 -19.47 -15.16
CA ALA A 184 21.64 -20.01 -14.14
C ALA A 184 22.20 -19.82 -12.71
N ASP A 185 23.49 -20.09 -12.52
CA ASP A 185 24.13 -20.18 -11.20
C ASP A 185 25.11 -19.05 -10.90
N TRP A 186 24.87 -17.87 -11.46
CA TRP A 186 25.77 -16.72 -11.35
C TRP A 186 26.02 -16.26 -9.90
N ARG A 187 25.24 -16.72 -8.93
CA ARG A 187 25.39 -16.43 -7.50
C ARG A 187 26.28 -17.42 -6.77
N ALA A 188 26.61 -18.57 -7.43
CA ALA A 188 27.39 -19.63 -6.83
C ALA A 188 28.83 -19.18 -6.55
N LEU A 189 29.45 -19.80 -5.53
CA LEU A 189 30.81 -19.47 -5.13
C LEU A 189 31.86 -19.87 -6.14
N ASP A 190 31.62 -20.91 -6.89
CA ASP A 190 32.51 -21.48 -7.90
C ASP A 190 32.16 -21.05 -9.32
N PHE A 191 31.19 -20.17 -9.48
CA PHE A 191 30.82 -19.61 -10.78
C PHE A 191 32.01 -18.85 -11.40
N ASP A 192 32.32 -19.17 -12.65
CA ASP A 192 33.38 -18.50 -13.43
C ASP A 192 32.89 -17.18 -14.03
N ASP A 193 33.25 -16.08 -13.39
CA ASP A 193 32.98 -14.72 -13.84
C ASP A 193 34.18 -14.07 -14.59
N SER A 194 35.12 -14.86 -15.09
CA SER A 194 36.30 -14.36 -15.78
C SER A 194 35.98 -13.54 -17.03
N ALA A 195 34.89 -13.89 -17.74
CA ALA A 195 34.38 -13.18 -18.89
C ALA A 195 33.58 -11.92 -18.58
N TRP A 196 33.26 -11.65 -17.30
CA TRP A 196 32.51 -10.47 -16.93
C TRP A 196 33.39 -9.21 -16.94
N LEU A 197 32.76 -8.08 -17.26
CA LEU A 197 33.45 -6.80 -17.34
C LEU A 197 33.61 -6.17 -15.95
N PRO A 198 34.63 -5.35 -15.71
CA PRO A 198 34.70 -4.55 -14.50
C PRO A 198 33.55 -3.53 -14.45
N GLY A 199 32.95 -3.36 -13.28
CA GLY A 199 31.98 -2.30 -13.04
C GLY A 199 32.67 -0.93 -13.16
N LEU A 200 32.16 -0.07 -14.06
CA LEU A 200 32.80 1.23 -14.35
C LEU A 200 32.30 2.30 -13.36
N PRO A 201 33.19 2.93 -12.59
CA PRO A 201 32.83 4.12 -11.80
C PRO A 201 32.42 5.28 -12.73
N TYR A 202 31.34 6.02 -12.37
CA TYR A 202 30.91 7.16 -13.17
C TYR A 202 30.54 8.42 -12.36
N GLY A 203 30.69 8.39 -11.06
CA GLY A 203 30.50 9.57 -10.21
C GLY A 203 30.25 9.24 -8.75
N PRO A 204 30.42 10.20 -7.85
CA PRO A 204 30.16 10.02 -6.45
C PRO A 204 28.65 9.87 -6.18
N VAL A 205 28.29 9.09 -5.16
CA VAL A 205 26.90 8.93 -4.73
C VAL A 205 26.42 10.17 -3.97
N VAL A 206 27.31 10.74 -3.16
CA VAL A 206 27.06 11.98 -2.41
C VAL A 206 28.07 13.04 -2.79
N LEU A 207 27.65 14.29 -2.83
CA LEU A 207 28.56 15.41 -3.10
C LEU A 207 29.53 15.59 -1.93
N SER A 208 30.76 15.99 -2.24
CA SER A 208 31.77 16.30 -1.22
C SER A 208 31.32 17.49 -0.35
N ALA A 209 31.86 17.56 0.86
CA ALA A 209 31.60 18.64 1.80
C ALA A 209 31.92 20.03 1.18
N LEU A 210 32.93 20.12 0.29
CA LEU A 210 33.26 21.35 -0.41
C LEU A 210 32.09 21.82 -1.32
N PHE A 211 31.49 20.93 -2.11
CA PHE A 211 30.37 21.30 -2.97
C PHE A 211 29.12 21.62 -2.14
N GLN A 212 28.87 20.89 -1.06
CA GLN A 212 27.79 21.21 -0.14
C GLN A 212 27.97 22.58 0.53
N SER A 213 29.19 22.95 0.90
CA SER A 213 29.48 24.25 1.56
C SER A 213 29.24 25.46 0.65
N VAL A 214 29.29 25.30 -0.67
CA VAL A 214 28.94 26.33 -1.65
C VAL A 214 27.49 26.24 -2.16
N GLY A 215 26.64 25.47 -1.48
CA GLY A 215 25.21 25.38 -1.76
C GLY A 215 24.81 24.52 -2.96
N LEU A 216 25.73 23.69 -3.47
CA LEU A 216 25.37 22.75 -4.52
C LEU A 216 24.56 21.58 -3.93
N ILE A 217 23.44 21.29 -4.56
CA ILE A 217 22.52 20.20 -4.18
C ILE A 217 22.49 19.19 -5.31
N PRO A 218 22.65 17.89 -5.04
CA PRO A 218 22.49 16.85 -6.07
C PRO A 218 21.06 16.87 -6.62
N ARG A 219 20.91 16.57 -7.92
CA ARG A 219 19.57 16.45 -8.53
C ARG A 219 18.70 15.41 -7.83
N VAL A 220 19.32 14.31 -7.40
CA VAL A 220 18.67 13.24 -6.64
C VAL A 220 19.37 13.09 -5.31
N HIS A 221 18.60 13.23 -4.23
CA HIS A 221 19.10 12.98 -2.88
C HIS A 221 19.08 11.50 -2.57
N VAL A 222 20.25 10.94 -2.25
CA VAL A 222 20.36 9.58 -1.73
C VAL A 222 20.28 9.63 -0.22
N ILE A 223 19.17 9.16 0.35
CA ILE A 223 18.82 9.30 1.77
C ILE A 223 18.59 7.92 2.42
N PRO A 224 18.80 7.80 3.74
CA PRO A 224 18.55 6.53 4.42
C PRO A 224 17.06 6.17 4.41
N ARG A 225 16.78 4.87 4.29
CA ARG A 225 15.44 4.32 4.48
C ARG A 225 15.00 4.53 5.93
N GLU A 226 13.81 5.10 6.14
CA GLU A 226 13.27 5.40 7.47
C GLU A 226 12.28 4.34 7.98
N ILE A 227 11.71 3.54 7.08
CA ILE A 227 10.83 2.42 7.44
C ILE A 227 11.62 1.12 7.59
N PRO A 228 11.17 0.14 8.39
CA PRO A 228 11.88 -1.13 8.56
C PRO A 228 12.04 -1.88 7.22
N LEU A 229 13.05 -2.74 7.17
CA LEU A 229 13.19 -3.70 6.07
C LEU A 229 11.97 -4.64 6.04
N LEU A 230 11.62 -5.12 4.86
CA LEU A 230 10.55 -6.10 4.73
C LEU A 230 10.96 -7.40 5.42
N GLU A 231 9.99 -8.04 6.06
CA GLU A 231 10.14 -9.39 6.58
C GLU A 231 10.02 -10.39 5.45
N GLU A 232 10.91 -11.39 5.43
CA GLU A 232 10.82 -12.52 4.50
C GLU A 232 10.85 -13.83 5.27
N LYS A 233 9.90 -14.71 5.01
CA LYS A 233 9.80 -16.03 5.65
C LYS A 233 9.52 -17.10 4.62
N GLU A 234 10.37 -18.13 4.57
CA GLU A 234 10.17 -19.28 3.69
C GLU A 234 9.02 -20.17 4.19
N ILE A 235 8.11 -20.50 3.29
CA ILE A 235 6.89 -21.27 3.55
C ILE A 235 6.70 -22.28 2.41
N ALA A 236 6.30 -23.50 2.76
CA ALA A 236 5.86 -24.51 1.79
C ALA A 236 4.43 -24.21 1.30
N PHE A 237 4.11 -24.59 0.08
CA PHE A 237 2.74 -24.55 -0.40
C PHE A 237 1.85 -25.49 0.42
N ALA A 238 0.63 -25.10 0.69
CA ALA A 238 -0.34 -25.91 1.44
C ALA A 238 -0.73 -27.18 0.69
N ARG A 239 -0.83 -27.09 -0.65
CA ARG A 239 -1.15 -28.24 -1.52
C ARG A 239 -0.41 -28.13 -2.85
N MET A 240 -0.06 -29.29 -3.41
CA MET A 240 0.41 -29.44 -4.79
C MET A 240 -0.43 -30.51 -5.46
N MET A 241 -0.95 -30.23 -6.63
CA MET A 241 -1.89 -31.09 -7.38
C MET A 241 -1.48 -31.13 -8.84
N GLN A 242 -1.87 -32.24 -9.53
CA GLN A 242 -1.70 -32.40 -10.96
C GLN A 242 -3.06 -32.21 -11.65
N ARG A 243 -3.10 -31.42 -12.72
CA ARG A 243 -4.24 -31.27 -13.62
C ARG A 243 -3.74 -31.46 -15.06
N ASP A 244 -4.04 -32.56 -15.66
CA ASP A 244 -3.50 -32.98 -16.96
C ASP A 244 -1.96 -32.91 -16.98
N LYS A 245 -1.38 -31.97 -17.72
CA LYS A 245 0.06 -31.71 -17.78
C LYS A 245 0.52 -30.60 -16.88
N ASP A 246 -0.42 -29.85 -16.25
CA ASP A 246 -0.13 -28.71 -15.41
C ASP A 246 0.04 -29.11 -13.95
N ILE A 247 0.97 -28.47 -13.27
CA ILE A 247 1.13 -28.56 -11.82
C ILE A 247 0.45 -27.34 -11.19
N ILE A 248 -0.48 -27.57 -10.26
CA ILE A 248 -1.16 -26.53 -9.50
C ILE A 248 -0.60 -26.51 -8.08
N LEU A 249 -0.15 -25.33 -7.65
CA LEU A 249 0.27 -25.05 -6.29
C LEU A 249 -0.77 -24.15 -5.62
N ASP A 250 -1.20 -24.49 -4.40
CA ASP A 250 -2.11 -23.69 -3.59
C ASP A 250 -1.38 -23.24 -2.32
N ALA A 251 -1.26 -21.94 -2.12
CA ALA A 251 -0.70 -21.36 -0.90
C ALA A 251 -1.67 -21.43 0.30
N GLY A 252 -2.93 -21.83 0.06
CA GLY A 252 -4.00 -21.90 1.06
C GLY A 252 -4.69 -20.55 1.30
N VAL A 253 -3.95 -19.46 1.18
CA VAL A 253 -4.45 -18.08 1.32
C VAL A 253 -3.75 -17.17 0.32
N HIS A 254 -4.30 -15.99 0.11
CA HIS A 254 -3.70 -14.95 -0.72
C HIS A 254 -2.44 -14.39 -0.05
N VAL A 255 -1.32 -14.35 -0.77
CA VAL A 255 0.00 -13.96 -0.23
C VAL A 255 0.81 -13.15 -1.23
N ASN A 256 1.74 -12.33 -0.68
CA ASN A 256 2.84 -11.76 -1.43
C ASN A 256 4.12 -12.55 -1.15
N GLY A 257 4.91 -12.80 -2.18
CA GLY A 257 6.18 -13.49 -1.97
C GLY A 257 6.99 -13.71 -3.23
N TYR A 258 8.11 -14.36 -3.01
CA TYR A 258 9.02 -14.81 -4.07
C TYR A 258 8.98 -16.35 -4.11
N PRO A 259 8.16 -16.95 -5.00
CA PRO A 259 8.17 -18.39 -5.17
C PRO A 259 9.48 -18.87 -5.77
N ARG A 260 9.94 -20.03 -5.34
CA ARG A 260 11.17 -20.67 -5.81
C ARG A 260 10.84 -22.03 -6.38
N PHE A 261 11.24 -22.22 -7.63
CA PHE A 261 11.01 -23.43 -8.39
C PHE A 261 12.35 -24.08 -8.75
N TYR A 262 12.38 -25.40 -8.72
CA TYR A 262 13.48 -26.21 -9.23
C TYR A 262 12.97 -26.92 -10.49
N LEU A 263 13.27 -26.31 -11.64
CA LEU A 263 12.73 -26.71 -12.94
C LEU A 263 13.70 -27.66 -13.64
N GLU A 264 13.15 -28.66 -14.32
CA GLU A 264 13.91 -29.53 -15.20
C GLU A 264 13.13 -29.88 -16.48
N GLY A 265 13.85 -30.16 -17.56
CA GLY A 265 13.31 -30.50 -18.86
C GLY A 265 14.36 -30.39 -19.94
N GLU A 266 14.03 -30.77 -21.17
CA GLU A 266 14.94 -30.70 -22.30
C GLU A 266 15.29 -29.24 -22.64
N ALA A 267 16.49 -29.00 -23.19
CA ALA A 267 16.90 -27.69 -23.64
C ALA A 267 15.93 -27.13 -24.71
N GLY A 268 15.49 -25.88 -24.49
CA GLY A 268 14.50 -25.23 -25.35
C GLY A 268 13.05 -25.45 -24.93
N THR A 269 12.79 -26.27 -23.90
CA THR A 269 11.45 -26.39 -23.32
C THR A 269 11.03 -25.04 -22.72
N GLU A 270 9.88 -24.55 -23.13
CA GLU A 270 9.26 -23.36 -22.53
C GLU A 270 8.39 -23.79 -21.33
N VAL A 271 8.66 -23.17 -20.19
CA VAL A 271 7.85 -23.31 -18.96
C VAL A 271 7.10 -22.00 -18.74
N ALA A 272 5.78 -22.11 -18.61
CA ALA A 272 4.91 -20.99 -18.26
C ALA A 272 4.48 -21.12 -16.78
N ILE A 273 4.74 -20.07 -15.99
CA ILE A 273 4.37 -20.03 -14.57
C ILE A 273 3.33 -18.93 -14.38
N THR A 274 2.08 -19.31 -14.20
CA THR A 274 0.94 -18.38 -14.10
C THR A 274 0.53 -18.21 -12.64
N TYR A 275 0.52 -16.97 -12.17
CA TYR A 275 0.10 -16.58 -10.83
C TYR A 275 -1.36 -16.15 -10.85
N LEU A 276 -2.16 -16.64 -9.91
CA LEU A 276 -3.60 -16.44 -9.86
C LEU A 276 -4.05 -16.01 -8.47
N GLU A 277 -4.98 -15.08 -8.41
CA GLU A 277 -5.77 -14.80 -7.21
C GLU A 277 -6.84 -15.89 -7.02
N ARG A 278 -7.58 -16.23 -8.08
CA ARG A 278 -8.58 -17.30 -8.21
C ARG A 278 -8.63 -17.83 -9.64
N PHE A 279 -9.26 -18.98 -9.82
CA PHE A 279 -9.62 -19.49 -11.15
C PHE A 279 -10.83 -18.73 -11.71
N GLY A 280 -10.96 -18.68 -13.04
CA GLY A 280 -12.14 -18.11 -13.70
C GLY A 280 -13.16 -19.20 -14.04
N ASP A 281 -14.43 -18.82 -14.10
CA ASP A 281 -15.53 -19.71 -14.54
C ASP A 281 -15.68 -19.81 -16.07
N GLY A 282 -14.83 -19.10 -16.82
CA GLY A 282 -14.87 -19.00 -18.28
C GLY A 282 -15.64 -17.79 -18.80
N SER A 283 -16.40 -17.07 -17.97
CA SER A 283 -17.01 -15.77 -18.30
C SER A 283 -16.07 -14.62 -17.93
N ASP A 284 -16.26 -13.44 -18.56
CA ASP A 284 -15.49 -12.27 -18.21
C ASP A 284 -15.91 -11.79 -16.80
N GLY A 285 -14.94 -11.77 -15.89
CA GLY A 285 -15.06 -11.17 -14.56
C GLY A 285 -15.54 -12.10 -13.44
N GLN A 286 -16.06 -13.28 -13.72
CA GLN A 286 -16.39 -14.21 -12.64
C GLN A 286 -15.20 -15.08 -12.23
N ARG A 287 -14.95 -15.15 -10.94
CA ARG A 287 -13.89 -15.92 -10.34
C ARG A 287 -14.49 -16.92 -9.37
N ILE A 288 -14.03 -18.18 -9.49
CA ILE A 288 -14.51 -19.28 -8.68
C ILE A 288 -13.33 -19.93 -7.95
N ASP A 289 -13.61 -20.54 -6.82
CA ASP A 289 -12.62 -21.34 -6.08
C ASP A 289 -12.69 -22.80 -6.55
N ASP A 290 -12.72 -23.00 -7.87
CA ASP A 290 -12.74 -24.31 -8.52
C ASP A 290 -11.46 -24.51 -9.33
N LEU A 291 -10.68 -25.50 -8.94
CA LEU A 291 -9.41 -25.86 -9.58
C LEU A 291 -9.56 -26.31 -11.05
N ASN A 292 -10.77 -26.62 -11.51
CA ASN A 292 -11.07 -26.91 -12.90
C ASN A 292 -11.37 -25.67 -13.73
N GLY A 293 -11.45 -24.51 -13.09
CA GLY A 293 -11.71 -23.22 -13.74
C GLY A 293 -10.61 -22.81 -14.72
N SER A 294 -10.90 -21.78 -15.49
CA SER A 294 -9.97 -21.21 -16.45
C SER A 294 -8.77 -20.55 -15.76
N VAL A 295 -7.58 -20.74 -16.34
CA VAL A 295 -6.33 -20.13 -15.90
C VAL A 295 -6.19 -18.79 -16.59
N ARG A 296 -6.40 -17.70 -15.85
CA ARG A 296 -6.20 -16.33 -16.32
C ARG A 296 -5.39 -15.57 -15.29
N GLY A 297 -4.15 -15.27 -15.60
CA GLY A 297 -3.25 -14.59 -14.66
C GLY A 297 -1.98 -14.12 -15.34
N ARG A 298 -1.06 -13.67 -14.51
CA ARG A 298 0.26 -13.21 -14.93
C ARG A 298 1.18 -14.38 -15.12
N THR A 299 1.89 -14.40 -16.23
CA THR A 299 2.67 -15.58 -16.62
C THR A 299 4.12 -15.20 -16.84
N ASP A 300 5.01 -15.79 -16.05
CA ASP A 300 6.44 -15.78 -16.33
C ASP A 300 6.80 -16.87 -17.34
N HIS A 301 7.71 -16.57 -18.27
CA HIS A 301 8.13 -17.43 -19.36
C HIS A 301 9.60 -17.81 -19.22
N ILE A 302 9.89 -19.07 -19.07
CA ILE A 302 11.22 -19.59 -18.83
C ILE A 302 11.60 -20.59 -19.92
N ILE A 303 12.71 -20.37 -20.63
CA ILE A 303 13.26 -21.34 -21.57
C ILE A 303 14.38 -22.10 -20.86
N LEU A 304 14.23 -23.44 -20.78
CA LEU A 304 15.18 -24.31 -20.09
C LEU A 304 16.44 -24.55 -20.92
N ASN A 305 17.57 -24.80 -20.22
CA ASN A 305 18.86 -25.11 -20.83
C ASN A 305 19.20 -26.61 -20.89
N GLY A 306 18.28 -27.49 -20.44
CA GLY A 306 18.49 -28.93 -20.38
C GLY A 306 19.14 -29.45 -19.11
N GLN A 307 19.42 -28.56 -18.14
CA GLN A 307 19.92 -28.90 -16.81
C GLN A 307 18.90 -28.51 -15.76
N PRO A 308 18.85 -29.19 -14.61
CA PRO A 308 18.07 -28.71 -13.48
C PRO A 308 18.48 -27.28 -13.11
N LEU A 309 17.52 -26.41 -12.96
CA LEU A 309 17.79 -25.00 -12.64
C LEU A 309 16.84 -24.47 -11.56
N ARG A 310 17.33 -23.48 -10.84
CA ARG A 310 16.53 -22.74 -9.85
C ARG A 310 16.04 -21.44 -10.45
N TYR A 311 14.70 -21.29 -10.55
CA TYR A 311 14.06 -20.03 -10.91
C TYR A 311 13.37 -19.40 -9.70
N GLU A 312 13.52 -18.11 -9.55
CA GLU A 312 12.84 -17.26 -8.57
C GLU A 312 12.62 -15.89 -9.23
N PRO A 313 11.36 -15.39 -9.34
CA PRO A 313 11.10 -14.12 -9.99
C PRO A 313 11.81 -12.97 -9.27
N PHE A 314 12.24 -11.99 -10.03
CA PHE A 314 12.87 -10.77 -9.47
C PHE A 314 11.86 -9.91 -8.72
N TRP A 315 10.65 -9.75 -9.31
CA TRP A 315 9.59 -8.94 -8.73
C TRP A 315 8.72 -9.77 -7.79
N VAL A 316 8.27 -9.16 -6.69
CA VAL A 316 7.32 -9.79 -5.77
C VAL A 316 6.05 -10.20 -6.51
N ARG A 317 5.64 -11.45 -6.34
CA ARG A 317 4.40 -12.00 -6.89
C ARG A 317 3.33 -12.04 -5.81
N THR A 318 2.10 -11.78 -6.25
CA THR A 318 0.91 -11.95 -5.43
C THR A 318 0.11 -13.11 -6.00
N PHE A 319 -0.31 -14.03 -5.16
CA PHE A 319 -1.02 -15.23 -5.61
C PHE A 319 -1.72 -15.94 -4.44
N ARG A 320 -2.74 -16.68 -4.75
CA ARG A 320 -3.19 -17.82 -3.97
C ARG A 320 -2.80 -19.13 -4.67
N TYR A 321 -2.95 -19.16 -6.00
CA TYR A 321 -2.58 -20.31 -6.81
C TYR A 321 -1.46 -19.97 -7.78
N ILE A 322 -0.66 -20.99 -8.10
CA ILE A 322 0.32 -20.94 -9.20
C ILE A 322 0.08 -22.17 -10.08
N VAL A 323 -0.01 -21.93 -11.39
CA VAL A 323 -0.11 -22.99 -12.39
C VAL A 323 1.17 -23.03 -13.19
N ILE A 324 1.83 -24.21 -13.24
CA ILE A 324 3.06 -24.43 -13.99
C ILE A 324 2.72 -25.34 -15.16
N SER A 325 2.92 -24.83 -16.38
CA SER A 325 2.72 -25.55 -17.63
C SER A 325 4.07 -25.72 -18.33
N GLY A 326 4.36 -26.91 -18.83
CA GLY A 326 5.66 -27.28 -19.39
C GLY A 326 6.71 -27.55 -18.32
N GLY A 327 7.70 -28.40 -18.64
CA GLY A 327 8.75 -28.78 -17.69
C GLY A 327 8.24 -29.64 -16.51
N GLN A 328 9.16 -29.94 -15.62
CA GLN A 328 8.90 -30.70 -14.39
C GLN A 328 9.54 -30.02 -13.18
N LEU A 329 9.12 -30.39 -11.99
CA LEU A 329 9.73 -29.97 -10.74
C LEU A 329 10.62 -31.08 -10.19
N SER A 330 11.92 -30.83 -10.05
CA SER A 330 12.86 -31.78 -9.43
C SER A 330 12.80 -31.81 -7.91
N GLN A 331 12.26 -30.75 -7.28
CA GLN A 331 12.08 -30.63 -5.83
C GLN A 331 10.77 -29.91 -5.53
N PRO A 332 10.16 -30.13 -4.34
CA PRO A 332 9.00 -29.39 -3.90
C PRO A 332 9.30 -27.86 -3.88
N PRO A 333 8.45 -27.05 -4.51
CA PRO A 333 8.64 -25.59 -4.50
C PRO A 333 8.28 -25.00 -3.14
N VAL A 334 8.89 -23.87 -2.83
CA VAL A 334 8.60 -23.05 -1.65
C VAL A 334 8.41 -21.60 -2.08
N TYR A 335 7.89 -20.75 -1.21
CA TYR A 335 7.88 -19.31 -1.44
C TYR A 335 8.38 -18.56 -0.22
N ARG A 336 9.09 -17.46 -0.43
CA ARG A 336 9.43 -16.52 0.64
C ARG A 336 8.34 -15.47 0.72
N LYS A 337 7.41 -15.63 1.69
CA LYS A 337 6.40 -14.63 2.00
C LYS A 337 7.11 -13.34 2.38
N THR A 338 6.70 -12.21 1.79
CA THR A 338 7.23 -10.89 2.12
C THR A 338 6.12 -9.94 2.55
N ALA A 339 6.38 -9.14 3.56
CA ALA A 339 5.44 -8.15 4.10
C ALA A 339 6.19 -7.05 4.85
N TYR A 340 5.54 -5.89 5.01
CA TYR A 340 5.94 -4.92 6.02
C TYR A 340 5.80 -5.55 7.41
N PRO A 341 6.82 -5.45 8.31
CA PRO A 341 6.78 -6.08 9.63
C PRO A 341 5.88 -5.29 10.59
N LEU A 342 4.58 -5.31 10.31
CA LEU A 342 3.57 -4.63 11.13
C LEU A 342 3.40 -5.36 12.47
N PRO A 343 3.74 -4.74 13.62
CA PRO A 343 3.46 -5.33 14.92
C PRO A 343 1.97 -5.24 15.22
N VAL A 344 1.23 -6.31 14.98
CA VAL A 344 -0.20 -6.39 15.27
C VAL A 344 -0.40 -6.48 16.79
N GLN A 345 -1.06 -5.49 17.36
CA GLN A 345 -1.28 -5.33 18.81
C GLN A 345 -2.77 -5.39 19.19
N SER A 346 -3.65 -5.26 18.20
CA SER A 346 -5.10 -5.45 18.41
C SER A 346 -5.52 -6.86 18.01
N ALA A 347 -6.48 -7.38 18.70
CA ALA A 347 -7.11 -8.66 18.41
C ALA A 347 -8.58 -8.60 18.83
N VAL A 348 -9.43 -9.34 18.12
CA VAL A 348 -10.83 -9.53 18.47
C VAL A 348 -11.25 -10.97 18.31
N SER A 349 -12.07 -11.45 19.22
CA SER A 349 -12.71 -12.76 19.18
C SER A 349 -14.10 -12.71 19.78
N SER A 350 -14.92 -13.68 19.40
CA SER A 350 -16.27 -13.89 19.93
C SER A 350 -16.59 -15.38 19.85
N SER A 351 -17.55 -15.85 20.62
CA SER A 351 -18.13 -17.19 20.44
C SER A 351 -18.83 -17.35 19.08
N VAL A 352 -19.11 -16.23 18.40
CA VAL A 352 -19.67 -16.23 17.04
C VAL A 352 -18.54 -16.28 16.01
N PRO A 353 -18.39 -17.38 15.24
CA PRO A 353 -17.20 -17.67 14.45
C PRO A 353 -16.86 -16.63 13.38
N TRP A 354 -17.86 -15.98 12.76
CA TRP A 354 -17.62 -15.02 11.69
C TRP A 354 -16.78 -13.82 12.15
N VAL A 355 -16.82 -13.45 13.43
CA VAL A 355 -16.08 -12.31 14.00
C VAL A 355 -14.56 -12.52 13.80
N GLY A 356 -14.04 -13.65 14.29
CA GLY A 356 -12.62 -13.97 14.14
C GLY A 356 -12.23 -14.19 12.68
N GLN A 357 -13.08 -14.88 11.91
CA GLN A 357 -12.84 -15.12 10.49
C GLN A 357 -12.78 -13.81 9.68
N LEU A 358 -13.70 -12.89 9.93
CA LEU A 358 -13.71 -11.59 9.26
C LEU A 358 -12.50 -10.75 9.66
N TRP A 359 -12.12 -10.75 10.94
CA TRP A 359 -10.90 -10.10 11.42
C TRP A 359 -9.67 -10.60 10.66
N GLU A 360 -9.53 -11.92 10.52
CA GLU A 360 -8.39 -12.54 9.84
C GLU A 360 -8.27 -12.15 8.36
N ILE A 361 -9.39 -12.18 7.60
CA ILE A 361 -9.33 -11.83 6.17
C ILE A 361 -9.05 -10.33 5.99
N CYS A 362 -9.61 -9.46 6.84
CA CYS A 362 -9.35 -8.03 6.79
C CYS A 362 -7.90 -7.70 7.18
N LEU A 363 -7.36 -8.34 8.22
CA LEU A 363 -5.97 -8.15 8.63
C LEU A 363 -5.00 -8.63 7.55
N ARG A 364 -5.26 -9.79 6.94
CA ARG A 364 -4.46 -10.30 5.82
C ARG A 364 -4.52 -9.37 4.62
N THR A 365 -5.68 -8.79 4.33
CA THR A 365 -5.84 -7.80 3.27
C THR A 365 -4.95 -6.58 3.52
N LEU A 366 -5.04 -5.98 4.70
CA LEU A 366 -4.21 -4.84 5.08
C LEU A 366 -2.72 -5.17 4.96
N GLN A 367 -2.27 -6.31 5.53
CA GLN A 367 -0.87 -6.71 5.50
C GLN A 367 -0.35 -7.00 4.08
N ASN A 368 -1.16 -7.61 3.21
CA ASN A 368 -0.79 -7.85 1.82
C ASN A 368 -0.67 -6.54 1.00
N CYS A 369 -1.37 -5.48 1.42
CA CYS A 369 -1.29 -4.17 0.80
C CYS A 369 -0.27 -3.24 1.48
N MET A 370 0.61 -3.78 2.33
CA MET A 370 1.69 -3.06 3.00
C MET A 370 3.05 -3.68 2.65
N LEU A 371 3.84 -2.96 1.87
CA LEU A 371 5.24 -3.27 1.60
C LEU A 371 6.11 -2.04 1.93
N GLU A 372 6.76 -1.45 0.92
CA GLU A 372 7.55 -0.21 1.08
C GLU A 372 6.67 1.05 1.03
N THR A 373 5.46 0.89 0.57
CA THR A 373 4.35 1.86 0.58
C THR A 373 3.08 1.11 0.96
N TYR A 374 2.04 1.83 1.30
CA TYR A 374 0.70 1.29 1.15
C TYR A 374 0.43 1.02 -0.34
N MET A 375 -0.46 0.11 -0.64
CA MET A 375 -0.87 -0.23 -2.01
C MET A 375 -2.38 -0.41 -2.02
N ASP A 376 -3.01 0.04 -3.09
CA ASP A 376 -4.43 -0.24 -3.37
C ASP A 376 -4.69 -1.75 -3.37
N CYS A 377 -3.96 -2.45 -4.23
CA CYS A 377 -3.97 -3.90 -4.35
C CYS A 377 -2.57 -4.43 -4.69
N PRO A 378 -2.22 -5.65 -4.24
CA PRO A 378 -0.88 -6.19 -4.46
C PRO A 378 -0.74 -6.94 -5.79
N TYR A 379 -1.86 -7.33 -6.45
CA TYR A 379 -1.83 -8.13 -7.67
C TYR A 379 -1.79 -7.28 -8.94
N TYR A 380 -2.66 -6.26 -9.08
CA TYR A 380 -2.82 -5.50 -10.34
C TYR A 380 -1.96 -4.25 -10.40
N GLU A 381 -1.97 -3.40 -9.40
CA GLU A 381 -1.42 -2.05 -9.49
C GLU A 381 -0.19 -1.83 -8.62
N GLN A 382 -0.20 -2.28 -7.37
CA GLN A 382 0.87 -2.05 -6.38
C GLN A 382 1.17 -0.55 -6.18
N LEU A 383 0.11 0.28 -6.19
CA LEU A 383 0.18 1.73 -6.20
C LEU A 383 -0.35 2.35 -4.91
N GLN A 384 0.27 3.45 -4.49
CA GLN A 384 -0.12 4.22 -3.31
C GLN A 384 -1.08 5.33 -3.72
N PHE A 385 -2.40 5.02 -3.88
CA PHE A 385 -3.43 6.02 -4.06
C PHE A 385 -3.79 6.69 -2.74
N ILE A 386 -4.05 8.03 -2.73
CA ILE A 386 -4.23 8.76 -1.47
C ILE A 386 -5.55 8.42 -0.76
N MET A 387 -6.64 8.15 -1.47
CA MET A 387 -7.90 7.73 -0.86
C MET A 387 -7.74 6.38 -0.14
N ASP A 388 -7.18 5.39 -0.83
CA ASP A 388 -6.84 4.07 -0.28
C ASP A 388 -5.90 4.17 0.89
N THR A 389 -4.84 4.95 0.73
CA THR A 389 -3.81 5.17 1.76
C THR A 389 -4.41 5.75 3.04
N ARG A 390 -5.32 6.74 2.94
CA ARG A 390 -6.00 7.30 4.11
C ARG A 390 -6.77 6.22 4.87
N LEU A 391 -7.55 5.40 4.17
CA LEU A 391 -8.30 4.31 4.80
C LEU A 391 -7.36 3.28 5.43
N GLN A 392 -6.29 2.90 4.72
CA GLN A 392 -5.27 1.99 5.25
C GLN A 392 -4.59 2.55 6.50
N MET A 393 -4.29 3.86 6.54
CA MET A 393 -3.75 4.52 7.74
C MET A 393 -4.69 4.35 8.93
N LEU A 394 -5.99 4.58 8.75
CA LEU A 394 -7.00 4.39 9.80
C LEU A 394 -7.07 2.93 10.27
N PHE A 395 -7.04 1.99 9.33
CA PHE A 395 -7.05 0.55 9.65
C PHE A 395 -5.75 0.12 10.36
N ASN A 396 -4.63 0.67 9.93
CA ASN A 396 -3.33 0.46 10.59
C ASN A 396 -3.36 0.97 12.04
N TYR A 397 -3.93 2.16 12.29
CA TYR A 397 -4.06 2.71 13.65
C TYR A 397 -4.96 1.86 14.54
N ALA A 398 -5.96 1.19 13.95
CA ALA A 398 -6.83 0.27 14.69
C ALA A 398 -6.11 -1.01 15.12
N VAL A 399 -5.05 -1.44 14.42
CA VAL A 399 -4.37 -2.72 14.69
C VAL A 399 -2.97 -2.57 15.29
N SER A 400 -2.33 -1.39 15.13
CA SER A 400 -0.93 -1.18 15.51
C SER A 400 -0.65 0.26 15.91
N LYS A 401 0.36 0.43 16.76
CA LYS A 401 0.96 1.75 17.07
C LYS A 401 2.06 2.17 16.09
N ASP A 402 2.45 1.32 15.15
CA ASP A 402 3.46 1.64 14.15
C ASP A 402 2.88 2.56 13.08
N THR A 403 3.28 3.82 13.09
CA THR A 403 2.84 4.87 12.17
C THR A 403 3.91 5.27 11.15
N ARG A 404 5.06 4.55 11.09
CA ARG A 404 6.19 4.92 10.22
C ARG A 404 5.82 4.89 8.74
N LEU A 405 5.04 3.89 8.31
CA LEU A 405 4.58 3.81 6.91
C LEU A 405 3.60 4.93 6.57
N ALA A 406 2.70 5.29 7.51
CA ALA A 406 1.78 6.43 7.37
C ALA A 406 2.55 7.76 7.25
N LYS A 407 3.57 7.96 8.08
CA LYS A 407 4.44 9.14 8.00
C LYS A 407 5.14 9.23 6.64
N LYS A 408 5.69 8.11 6.15
CA LYS A 408 6.31 8.04 4.82
C LYS A 408 5.31 8.37 3.72
N ALA A 409 4.10 7.84 3.77
CA ALA A 409 3.06 8.12 2.78
C ALA A 409 2.73 9.62 2.70
N LEU A 410 2.56 10.29 3.84
CA LEU A 410 2.34 11.74 3.87
C LEU A 410 3.51 12.53 3.25
N LEU A 411 4.77 12.09 3.50
CA LEU A 411 5.95 12.69 2.86
C LEU A 411 5.96 12.45 1.34
N ASP A 412 5.62 11.23 0.89
CA ASP A 412 5.58 10.89 -0.53
C ASP A 412 4.58 11.78 -1.27
N PHE A 413 3.38 12.01 -0.70
CA PHE A 413 2.38 12.91 -1.27
C PHE A 413 2.80 14.38 -1.21
N HIS A 414 3.34 14.87 -0.10
CA HIS A 414 3.90 16.21 0.03
C HIS A 414 4.88 16.52 -1.11
N CYS A 415 5.80 15.60 -1.38
CA CYS A 415 6.79 15.79 -2.44
C CYS A 415 6.22 15.72 -3.86
N GLY A 416 5.02 15.20 -4.01
CA GLY A 416 4.28 15.16 -5.26
C GLY A 416 3.43 16.41 -5.54
N LEU A 417 3.33 17.36 -4.61
CA LEU A 417 2.46 18.53 -4.73
C LEU A 417 2.79 19.35 -5.98
N ARG A 418 1.78 19.57 -6.80
CA ARG A 418 1.88 20.22 -8.10
C ARG A 418 1.71 21.76 -7.98
N PRO A 419 2.20 22.52 -8.98
CA PRO A 419 2.07 23.98 -8.96
C PRO A 419 0.63 24.51 -8.86
N GLU A 420 -0.33 23.79 -9.44
CA GLU A 420 -1.75 24.17 -9.39
C GLU A 420 -2.43 23.90 -8.03
N GLY A 421 -1.76 23.25 -7.09
CA GLY A 421 -2.31 22.95 -5.77
C GLY A 421 -2.94 21.56 -5.66
N LEU A 422 -2.89 20.73 -6.70
CA LEU A 422 -3.36 19.36 -6.65
C LEU A 422 -2.20 18.38 -6.39
N LEU A 423 -2.54 17.22 -5.84
CA LEU A 423 -1.62 16.10 -5.67
C LEU A 423 -1.80 15.08 -6.81
N PRO A 424 -0.74 14.32 -7.15
CA PRO A 424 -0.94 13.08 -7.87
C PRO A 424 -1.93 12.20 -7.11
N GLY A 425 -2.86 11.58 -7.81
CA GLY A 425 -3.78 10.61 -7.20
C GLY A 425 -3.04 9.44 -6.55
N LYS A 426 -1.84 9.15 -7.06
CA LYS A 426 -0.93 8.09 -6.59
C LYS A 426 0.53 8.56 -6.60
N THR A 427 1.32 8.13 -5.64
CA THR A 427 2.76 8.45 -5.52
C THR A 427 3.47 7.47 -4.56
N PRO A 428 4.77 7.14 -4.72
CA PRO A 428 5.64 7.56 -5.81
C PRO A 428 5.33 6.83 -7.12
N THR A 429 5.44 7.54 -8.22
CA THR A 429 5.22 7.01 -9.58
C THR A 429 5.97 7.85 -10.60
N ALA A 430 6.36 7.25 -11.72
CA ALA A 430 7.03 7.98 -12.80
C ALA A 430 6.07 8.86 -13.61
N TYR A 431 4.79 8.51 -13.66
CA TYR A 431 3.77 9.27 -14.37
C TYR A 431 2.75 9.85 -13.41
N CYS A 432 2.53 11.14 -13.51
CA CYS A 432 1.55 11.85 -12.72
C CYS A 432 0.14 11.64 -13.29
N GLN A 433 -0.70 10.95 -12.54
CA GLN A 433 -2.14 10.92 -12.76
C GLN A 433 -2.80 11.76 -11.67
N VAL A 434 -3.60 12.74 -12.05
CA VAL A 434 -4.34 13.58 -11.10
C VAL A 434 -5.79 13.11 -11.03
N ILE A 435 -6.23 12.78 -9.81
CA ILE A 435 -7.63 12.56 -9.47
C ILE A 435 -7.98 13.70 -8.54
N SER A 436 -8.74 14.68 -9.04
CA SER A 436 -8.89 15.98 -8.39
C SER A 436 -9.42 15.84 -6.95
N THR A 437 -10.46 15.03 -6.73
CA THR A 437 -11.06 14.80 -5.41
C THR A 437 -10.11 14.13 -4.42
N PHE A 438 -9.12 13.36 -4.91
CA PHE A 438 -8.15 12.66 -4.05
C PHE A 438 -7.27 13.62 -3.24
N SER A 439 -7.02 14.82 -3.75
CA SER A 439 -6.27 15.84 -2.99
C SER A 439 -6.96 16.23 -1.68
N LEU A 440 -8.29 16.15 -1.60
CA LEU A 440 -9.02 16.40 -0.36
C LEU A 440 -8.73 15.33 0.70
N HIS A 441 -8.56 14.06 0.29
CA HIS A 441 -8.23 12.97 1.19
C HIS A 441 -6.85 13.15 1.87
N TYR A 442 -5.92 13.87 1.24
CA TYR A 442 -4.66 14.23 1.88
C TYR A 442 -4.87 15.17 3.08
N ALA A 443 -5.77 16.16 2.96
CA ALA A 443 -6.10 17.04 4.06
C ALA A 443 -6.71 16.26 5.25
N TYR A 444 -7.56 15.26 4.94
CA TYR A 444 -8.11 14.38 5.97
C TYR A 444 -7.01 13.53 6.61
N ALA A 445 -6.21 12.85 5.80
CA ALA A 445 -5.14 11.97 6.26
C ALA A 445 -4.10 12.69 7.13
N LEU A 446 -3.73 13.92 6.74
CA LEU A 446 -2.77 14.71 7.53
C LEU A 446 -3.35 15.12 8.89
N TRP A 447 -4.63 15.55 8.94
CA TRP A 447 -5.29 15.83 10.21
C TRP A 447 -5.43 14.57 11.07
N GLU A 448 -5.94 13.47 10.50
CA GLU A 448 -6.13 12.19 11.19
C GLU A 448 -4.81 11.63 11.74
N TYR A 449 -3.70 11.80 11.01
CA TYR A 449 -2.36 11.46 11.50
C TYR A 449 -1.95 12.29 12.70
N VAL A 450 -2.10 13.63 12.62
CA VAL A 450 -1.73 14.54 13.72
C VAL A 450 -2.63 14.32 14.94
N GLU A 451 -3.92 14.10 14.73
CA GLU A 451 -4.88 13.79 15.81
C GLU A 451 -4.52 12.48 16.52
N HIS A 452 -4.15 11.45 15.74
CA HIS A 452 -3.77 10.14 16.28
C HIS A 452 -2.41 10.17 17.00
N THR A 453 -1.39 10.77 16.38
CA THR A 453 0.01 10.69 16.86
C THR A 453 0.41 11.82 17.79
N GLY A 454 -0.25 12.98 17.70
CA GLY A 454 0.19 14.21 18.36
C GLY A 454 1.43 14.87 17.70
N ASP A 455 1.86 14.42 16.51
CA ASP A 455 3.02 14.98 15.80
C ASP A 455 2.71 16.38 15.21
N LEU A 456 2.69 17.37 16.09
CA LEU A 456 2.51 18.77 15.69
C LEU A 456 3.67 19.30 14.82
N GLY A 457 4.84 18.67 14.87
CA GLY A 457 6.00 19.02 14.06
C GLY A 457 5.71 18.77 12.58
N LEU A 458 5.27 17.57 12.24
CA LEU A 458 4.87 17.19 10.89
C LEU A 458 3.64 18.02 10.43
N GLY A 459 2.67 18.22 11.33
CA GLY A 459 1.52 19.07 11.05
C GLY A 459 1.91 20.49 10.65
N ARG A 460 2.90 21.11 11.32
CA ARG A 460 3.43 22.45 10.95
C ARG A 460 4.15 22.43 9.62
N LEU A 461 4.87 21.35 9.32
CA LEU A 461 5.66 21.22 8.09
C LEU A 461 4.76 21.12 6.86
N TYR A 462 3.68 20.33 6.91
CA TYR A 462 2.85 20.01 5.74
C TYR A 462 1.53 20.79 5.66
N ARG A 463 1.13 21.57 6.68
CA ARG A 463 -0.08 22.41 6.59
C ARG A 463 -0.13 23.34 5.37
N PRO A 464 1.00 23.88 4.84
CA PRO A 464 0.95 24.71 3.62
C PRO A 464 0.45 23.97 2.38
N ASP A 465 0.53 22.64 2.36
CA ASP A 465 -0.02 21.83 1.26
C ASP A 465 -1.55 21.92 1.26
N ILE A 466 -2.15 21.93 2.48
CA ILE A 466 -3.60 22.10 2.64
C ILE A 466 -4.05 23.45 2.11
N ASP A 467 -3.30 24.54 2.37
CA ASP A 467 -3.63 25.87 1.84
C ASP A 467 -3.73 25.82 0.32
N ARG A 468 -2.74 25.25 -0.35
CA ARG A 468 -2.69 25.15 -1.81
C ARG A 468 -3.83 24.31 -2.38
N ILE A 469 -4.15 23.19 -1.71
CA ILE A 469 -5.28 22.33 -2.10
C ILE A 469 -6.59 23.11 -1.96
N LEU A 470 -6.84 23.71 -0.81
CA LEU A 470 -8.08 24.43 -0.55
C LEU A 470 -8.26 25.67 -1.45
N ASP A 471 -7.16 26.37 -1.77
CA ASP A 471 -7.17 27.51 -2.69
C ASP A 471 -7.50 27.09 -4.13
N TYR A 472 -7.07 25.89 -4.56
CA TYR A 472 -7.49 25.35 -5.86
C TYR A 472 -9.02 25.22 -5.93
N TYR A 473 -9.66 24.63 -4.91
CA TYR A 473 -11.11 24.46 -4.88
C TYR A 473 -11.84 25.78 -4.75
N ASP A 474 -11.33 26.71 -3.96
CA ASP A 474 -11.91 28.03 -3.81
C ASP A 474 -11.90 28.82 -5.12
N GLY A 475 -10.82 28.70 -5.90
CA GLY A 475 -10.69 29.26 -7.24
C GLY A 475 -11.58 28.62 -8.31
N LYS A 476 -12.27 27.52 -7.99
CA LYS A 476 -13.23 26.82 -8.89
C LYS A 476 -14.70 27.10 -8.56
N ARG A 477 -14.97 28.05 -7.67
CA ARG A 477 -16.36 28.46 -7.38
C ARG A 477 -16.98 29.16 -8.58
N ASP A 478 -18.21 28.79 -8.88
CA ASP A 478 -19.04 29.40 -9.93
C ASP A 478 -19.95 30.53 -9.40
N GLU A 479 -20.90 30.99 -10.21
CA GLU A 479 -21.84 32.06 -9.84
C GLU A 479 -22.79 31.69 -8.68
N THR A 480 -23.00 30.40 -8.41
CA THR A 480 -23.73 29.93 -7.22
C THR A 480 -22.90 30.09 -5.95
N GLY A 481 -21.60 30.27 -6.12
CA GLY A 481 -20.58 30.28 -5.06
C GLY A 481 -20.29 28.88 -4.49
N LEU A 482 -20.73 27.81 -5.15
CA LEU A 482 -20.29 26.45 -4.93
C LEU A 482 -19.08 26.15 -5.81
N VAL A 483 -18.30 25.14 -5.44
CA VAL A 483 -17.25 24.59 -6.30
C VAL A 483 -17.94 23.94 -7.49
N GLY A 484 -17.69 24.47 -8.67
CA GLY A 484 -18.19 23.97 -9.93
C GLY A 484 -17.34 22.82 -10.48
N ARG A 485 -17.00 22.91 -11.78
CA ARG A 485 -16.22 21.87 -12.44
C ARG A 485 -14.76 21.88 -11.99
N ILE A 486 -14.27 20.71 -11.61
CA ILE A 486 -12.85 20.42 -11.29
C ILE A 486 -12.31 19.40 -12.29
N ASP A 487 -11.08 19.59 -12.75
CA ASP A 487 -10.43 18.72 -13.72
C ASP A 487 -9.10 18.19 -13.14
N PRO A 488 -8.55 17.07 -13.66
CA PRO A 488 -9.02 16.28 -14.82
C PRO A 488 -10.04 15.19 -14.49
N TRP A 489 -10.06 14.61 -13.29
CA TRP A 489 -10.93 13.48 -12.92
C TRP A 489 -11.53 13.67 -11.52
N ALA A 490 -12.84 13.90 -11.47
CA ALA A 490 -13.59 14.17 -10.23
C ALA A 490 -14.18 12.88 -9.64
N PHE A 491 -13.37 11.84 -9.51
CA PHE A 491 -13.78 10.55 -8.97
C PHE A 491 -14.40 10.68 -7.57
N ILE A 492 -15.48 9.96 -7.32
CA ILE A 492 -16.14 9.89 -6.01
C ILE A 492 -16.12 8.45 -5.47
N ASP A 493 -16.66 7.50 -6.25
CA ASP A 493 -16.79 6.10 -5.84
C ASP A 493 -17.07 5.17 -7.02
N TRP A 494 -16.67 3.89 -6.91
CA TRP A 494 -17.07 2.83 -7.85
C TRP A 494 -18.47 2.31 -7.54
N GLN A 495 -19.47 3.18 -7.58
CA GLN A 495 -20.85 2.76 -7.48
C GLN A 495 -21.31 2.19 -8.84
N ASP A 496 -22.14 1.12 -8.85
CA ASP A 496 -22.56 0.42 -10.07
C ASP A 496 -23.12 1.39 -11.13
N ASP A 497 -23.98 2.33 -10.72
CA ASP A 497 -24.61 3.33 -11.62
C ASP A 497 -23.60 4.37 -12.17
N TRP A 498 -22.37 4.44 -11.64
CA TRP A 498 -21.35 5.42 -12.03
C TRP A 498 -20.18 4.80 -12.80
N GLN A 499 -20.23 3.51 -13.12
CA GLN A 499 -19.14 2.81 -13.82
C GLN A 499 -18.84 3.44 -15.19
N GLU A 500 -19.87 3.75 -15.97
CA GLU A 500 -19.73 4.38 -17.30
C GLU A 500 -19.14 5.81 -17.24
N THR A 501 -19.32 6.51 -16.13
CA THR A 501 -18.77 7.85 -15.90
C THR A 501 -17.41 7.82 -15.20
N GLY A 502 -16.85 6.63 -14.99
CA GLY A 502 -15.55 6.46 -14.32
C GLY A 502 -15.59 6.83 -12.84
N GLY A 503 -16.66 6.47 -12.14
CA GLY A 503 -16.83 6.74 -10.71
C GLY A 503 -17.17 8.19 -10.36
N VAL A 504 -17.65 8.95 -11.35
CA VAL A 504 -18.09 10.33 -11.18
C VAL A 504 -19.63 10.39 -11.17
N SER A 505 -20.18 11.02 -10.13
CA SER A 505 -21.63 11.21 -10.05
C SER A 505 -22.17 11.96 -11.26
N PRO A 506 -23.29 11.52 -11.89
CA PRO A 506 -23.89 12.21 -13.03
C PRO A 506 -24.20 13.68 -12.78
N ALA A 507 -24.57 14.06 -11.56
CA ALA A 507 -24.82 15.45 -11.18
C ALA A 507 -23.65 16.41 -11.46
N TYR A 508 -22.42 15.90 -11.43
CA TYR A 508 -21.22 16.68 -11.74
C TYR A 508 -21.22 17.24 -13.18
N PHE A 509 -21.86 16.55 -14.12
CA PHE A 509 -21.93 16.98 -15.51
C PHE A 509 -23.05 18.01 -15.77
N GLU A 510 -23.97 18.15 -14.80
CA GLU A 510 -25.11 19.08 -14.87
C GLU A 510 -24.82 20.41 -14.15
N GLY A 511 -23.83 20.44 -13.24
CA GLY A 511 -23.46 21.61 -12.45
C GLY A 511 -22.60 21.28 -11.22
N PRO A 512 -22.56 22.15 -10.20
CA PRO A 512 -21.87 21.88 -8.96
C PRO A 512 -22.38 20.62 -8.27
N SER A 513 -21.48 19.69 -7.93
CA SER A 513 -21.81 18.49 -7.15
C SER A 513 -21.90 18.83 -5.66
N ALA A 514 -23.01 18.51 -5.01
CA ALA A 514 -23.16 18.63 -3.57
C ALA A 514 -22.15 17.76 -2.82
N ILE A 515 -21.88 16.54 -3.34
CA ILE A 515 -20.90 15.61 -2.75
C ILE A 515 -19.52 16.26 -2.72
N ILE A 516 -19.03 16.78 -3.84
CA ILE A 516 -17.69 17.43 -3.93
C ILE A 516 -17.62 18.66 -3.02
N ASN A 517 -18.69 19.46 -2.96
CA ASN A 517 -18.74 20.63 -2.07
C ASN A 517 -18.74 20.25 -0.59
N LEU A 518 -19.38 19.15 -0.21
CA LEU A 518 -19.36 18.61 1.16
C LEU A 518 -18.00 17.98 1.50
N MET A 519 -17.35 17.30 0.56
CA MET A 519 -15.96 16.84 0.70
C MET A 519 -15.01 18.03 0.91
N TYR A 520 -15.15 19.09 0.12
CA TYR A 520 -14.37 20.33 0.30
C TYR A 520 -14.65 20.99 1.66
N ALA A 521 -15.90 21.06 2.10
CA ALA A 521 -16.26 21.58 3.42
C ALA A 521 -15.60 20.77 4.55
N TYR A 522 -15.51 19.45 4.41
CA TYR A 522 -14.82 18.60 5.39
C TYR A 522 -13.30 18.81 5.38
N ALA A 523 -12.70 19.04 4.21
CA ALA A 523 -11.28 19.40 4.12
C ALA A 523 -10.97 20.75 4.80
N LEU A 524 -11.87 21.75 4.65
CA LEU A 524 -11.79 23.01 5.39
C LEU A 524 -11.84 22.81 6.91
N GLU A 525 -12.68 21.89 7.41
CA GLU A 525 -12.73 21.56 8.84
C GLU A 525 -11.42 20.89 9.30
N CYS A 526 -10.89 19.94 8.56
CA CYS A 526 -9.61 19.29 8.87
C CYS A 526 -8.45 20.32 8.87
N GLY A 527 -8.42 21.21 7.87
CA GLY A 527 -7.48 22.32 7.83
C GLY A 527 -7.63 23.25 9.03
N ALA A 528 -8.86 23.64 9.38
CA ALA A 528 -9.12 24.50 10.52
C ALA A 528 -8.65 23.89 11.84
N LYS A 529 -8.92 22.61 12.06
CA LYS A 529 -8.44 21.87 13.24
C LYS A 529 -6.91 21.83 13.29
N LEU A 530 -6.26 21.50 12.17
CA LEU A 530 -4.81 21.42 12.08
C LEU A 530 -4.16 22.81 12.36
N TYR A 531 -4.69 23.87 11.76
CA TYR A 531 -4.20 25.24 11.96
C TYR A 531 -4.40 25.72 13.40
N ALA A 532 -5.51 25.35 14.04
CA ALA A 532 -5.78 25.69 15.45
C ALA A 532 -4.71 25.06 16.37
N VAL A 533 -4.46 23.75 16.26
CA VAL A 533 -3.49 23.04 17.12
C VAL A 533 -2.03 23.39 16.78
N THR A 534 -1.75 23.88 15.58
CA THR A 534 -0.40 24.26 15.14
C THR A 534 -0.13 25.76 15.31
N GLY A 535 -0.98 26.51 16.03
CA GLY A 535 -0.75 27.87 16.48
C GLY A 535 -1.08 28.97 15.46
N ARG A 536 -2.06 28.75 14.60
CA ARG A 536 -2.56 29.73 13.59
C ARG A 536 -4.09 29.91 13.68
N PRO A 537 -4.61 30.44 14.78
CA PRO A 537 -6.06 30.53 15.00
C PRO A 537 -6.79 31.45 13.98
N GLY A 538 -6.11 32.43 13.39
CA GLY A 538 -6.70 33.28 12.34
C GLY A 538 -7.04 32.50 11.07
N THR A 539 -6.11 31.71 10.55
CA THR A 539 -6.36 30.82 9.40
C THR A 539 -7.42 29.77 9.72
N ALA A 540 -7.39 29.21 10.94
CA ALA A 540 -8.42 28.30 11.39
C ALA A 540 -9.83 28.92 11.38
N ALA A 541 -9.96 30.18 11.80
CA ALA A 541 -11.23 30.92 11.76
C ALA A 541 -11.70 31.19 10.33
N GLU A 542 -10.78 31.57 9.45
CA GLU A 542 -11.05 31.78 8.02
C GLU A 542 -11.60 30.50 7.35
N TYR A 543 -10.96 29.35 7.59
CA TYR A 543 -11.42 28.08 7.02
C TYR A 543 -12.80 27.68 7.54
N ARG A 544 -13.09 27.91 8.83
CA ARG A 544 -14.44 27.68 9.36
C ARG A 544 -15.48 28.60 8.68
N GLN A 545 -15.14 29.86 8.44
CA GLN A 545 -16.03 30.79 7.73
C GLN A 545 -16.29 30.36 6.28
N ARG A 546 -15.26 29.93 5.53
CA ARG A 546 -15.41 29.38 4.18
C ARG A 546 -16.30 28.13 4.22
N ARG A 547 -16.08 27.24 5.18
CA ARG A 547 -16.89 26.02 5.39
C ARG A 547 -18.37 26.36 5.63
N GLU A 548 -18.66 27.25 6.55
CA GLU A 548 -20.03 27.69 6.86
C GLU A 548 -20.74 28.29 5.63
N ASP A 549 -20.02 29.05 4.79
CA ASP A 549 -20.54 29.60 3.55
C ASP A 549 -20.93 28.47 2.55
N ILE A 550 -20.05 27.50 2.36
CA ILE A 550 -20.32 26.32 1.48
C ILE A 550 -21.54 25.54 2.02
N LEU A 551 -21.56 25.21 3.31
CA LEU A 551 -22.65 24.42 3.90
C LEU A 551 -24.00 25.15 3.77
N ARG A 552 -24.04 26.46 4.02
CA ARG A 552 -25.25 27.26 3.86
C ARG A 552 -25.76 27.24 2.41
N LYS A 553 -24.87 27.33 1.41
CA LYS A 553 -25.22 27.26 0.00
C LYS A 553 -25.69 25.87 -0.41
N VAL A 554 -25.01 24.82 0.01
CA VAL A 554 -25.45 23.43 -0.24
C VAL A 554 -26.84 23.21 0.37
N LYS A 555 -27.08 23.65 1.62
CA LYS A 555 -28.40 23.54 2.26
C LYS A 555 -29.48 24.28 1.45
N ALA A 556 -29.21 25.51 1.02
CA ALA A 556 -30.17 26.34 0.29
C ALA A 556 -30.49 25.80 -1.13
N LEU A 557 -29.50 25.26 -1.82
CA LEU A 557 -29.62 24.89 -3.24
C LEU A 557 -29.93 23.41 -3.47
N CYS A 558 -29.49 22.52 -2.55
CA CYS A 558 -29.54 21.07 -2.75
C CYS A 558 -30.48 20.35 -1.77
N PHE A 559 -30.83 20.94 -0.60
CA PHE A 559 -31.76 20.28 0.32
C PHE A 559 -33.20 20.30 -0.19
N ASP A 560 -33.81 19.13 -0.23
CA ASP A 560 -35.23 18.96 -0.58
C ASP A 560 -36.04 18.77 0.71
N PRO A 561 -36.86 19.75 1.11
CA PRO A 561 -37.61 19.69 2.36
C PRO A 561 -38.76 18.66 2.34
N GLU A 562 -39.30 18.34 1.16
CA GLU A 562 -40.39 17.36 1.02
C GLU A 562 -39.86 15.94 1.25
N LYS A 563 -38.71 15.63 0.67
CA LYS A 563 -38.04 14.33 0.86
C LYS A 563 -37.19 14.29 2.14
N GLY A 564 -36.80 15.45 2.66
CA GLY A 564 -35.89 15.54 3.80
C GLY A 564 -34.49 15.05 3.49
N MET A 565 -34.04 15.16 2.24
CA MET A 565 -32.77 14.66 1.72
C MET A 565 -32.01 15.74 0.95
N VAL A 566 -30.69 15.56 0.82
CA VAL A 566 -29.82 16.41 -0.01
C VAL A 566 -29.69 15.77 -1.39
N ARG A 567 -30.03 16.55 -2.43
CA ARG A 567 -29.81 16.18 -3.85
C ARG A 567 -28.33 16.24 -4.16
N GLU A 568 -27.88 15.48 -5.16
CA GLU A 568 -26.48 15.46 -5.60
C GLU A 568 -25.97 16.76 -6.21
N GLY A 569 -26.87 17.66 -6.61
CA GLY A 569 -26.53 18.97 -7.14
C GLY A 569 -27.78 19.87 -7.28
N PRO A 570 -27.60 21.19 -7.49
CA PRO A 570 -28.72 22.12 -7.67
C PRO A 570 -29.62 21.79 -8.86
N ALA A 571 -29.03 21.36 -9.97
CA ALA A 571 -29.72 21.00 -11.20
C ALA A 571 -30.22 19.54 -11.22
N CYS A 572 -29.70 18.69 -10.33
CA CYS A 572 -29.93 17.25 -10.31
C CYS A 572 -31.10 16.90 -9.36
N GLN A 573 -31.88 15.87 -9.71
CA GLN A 573 -32.98 15.34 -8.89
C GLN A 573 -32.60 14.00 -8.21
N GLN A 574 -31.37 13.56 -8.32
CA GLN A 574 -30.90 12.29 -7.73
C GLN A 574 -30.53 12.46 -6.27
N PHE A 575 -30.72 11.37 -5.52
CA PHE A 575 -30.34 11.24 -4.11
C PHE A 575 -29.52 9.96 -3.94
N THR A 576 -28.43 10.05 -3.20
CA THR A 576 -27.53 8.92 -2.94
C THR A 576 -27.17 8.82 -1.47
N ARG A 577 -26.66 7.66 -1.06
CA ARG A 577 -26.06 7.47 0.28
C ARG A 577 -24.90 8.43 0.48
N HIS A 578 -24.08 8.66 -0.56
CA HIS A 578 -22.92 9.54 -0.50
C HIS A 578 -23.30 10.98 -0.13
N ALA A 579 -24.28 11.57 -0.80
CA ALA A 579 -24.71 12.93 -0.51
C ALA A 579 -25.25 13.06 0.93
N GLN A 580 -26.01 12.08 1.40
CA GLN A 580 -26.55 12.10 2.77
C GLN A 580 -25.42 11.88 3.79
N ALA A 581 -24.50 10.93 3.56
CA ALA A 581 -23.39 10.67 4.46
C ALA A 581 -22.53 11.92 4.66
N TRP A 582 -22.09 12.54 3.57
CA TRP A 582 -21.29 13.75 3.65
C TRP A 582 -22.05 14.95 4.27
N ALA A 583 -23.37 15.05 4.05
CA ALA A 583 -24.20 16.07 4.69
C ALA A 583 -24.25 15.91 6.21
N VAL A 584 -24.43 14.67 6.67
CA VAL A 584 -24.47 14.36 8.12
C VAL A 584 -23.10 14.56 8.77
N ILE A 585 -22.01 14.04 8.17
CA ILE A 585 -20.65 14.22 8.67
C ILE A 585 -20.28 15.69 8.85
N ASN A 586 -20.73 16.54 7.93
CA ASN A 586 -20.49 17.98 8.00
C ASN A 586 -21.43 18.73 8.98
N GLY A 587 -22.42 18.07 9.56
CA GLY A 587 -23.42 18.72 10.42
C GLY A 587 -24.33 19.68 9.65
N LEU A 588 -24.55 19.43 8.35
CA LEU A 588 -25.46 20.20 7.51
C LEU A 588 -26.91 20.03 7.95
N LEU A 589 -27.24 18.85 8.44
CA LEU A 589 -28.56 18.42 8.90
C LEU A 589 -28.58 18.36 10.43
N ASP A 590 -29.69 18.75 11.06
CA ASP A 590 -29.87 18.52 12.48
C ASP A 590 -30.08 17.02 12.80
N ALA A 591 -30.18 16.65 14.05
CA ALA A 591 -30.29 15.24 14.47
C ALA A 591 -31.51 14.54 13.87
N ALA A 592 -32.66 15.20 13.80
CA ALA A 592 -33.89 14.64 13.27
C ALA A 592 -33.86 14.56 11.74
N GLU A 593 -33.35 15.60 11.08
CA GLU A 593 -33.11 15.63 9.64
C GLU A 593 -32.12 14.53 9.23
N SER A 594 -31.00 14.37 9.96
CA SER A 594 -29.98 13.35 9.72
C SER A 594 -30.58 11.94 9.74
N GLN A 595 -31.34 11.61 10.78
CA GLN A 595 -31.99 10.31 10.86
C GLN A 595 -32.99 10.06 9.74
N ARG A 596 -33.79 11.08 9.36
CA ARG A 596 -34.74 10.96 8.23
C ARG A 596 -34.02 10.74 6.92
N ALA A 597 -33.00 11.55 6.63
CA ALA A 597 -32.24 11.49 5.39
C ALA A 597 -31.53 10.13 5.24
N LEU A 598 -30.86 9.65 6.30
CA LEU A 598 -30.17 8.37 6.26
C LEU A 598 -31.13 7.17 6.16
N ARG A 599 -32.30 7.20 6.85
CA ARG A 599 -33.33 6.16 6.71
C ARG A 599 -33.88 6.10 5.28
N ALA A 600 -34.13 7.24 4.66
CA ALA A 600 -34.57 7.30 3.27
C ALA A 600 -33.45 6.81 2.32
N ALA A 601 -32.22 7.15 2.60
CA ALA A 601 -31.06 6.75 1.79
C ALA A 601 -30.73 5.24 1.83
N VAL A 602 -31.23 4.50 2.83
CA VAL A 602 -31.08 3.02 2.85
C VAL A 602 -31.68 2.40 1.57
N ALA A 603 -32.72 3.00 0.98
CA ALA A 603 -33.34 2.54 -0.26
C ALA A 603 -32.51 2.90 -1.53
N CYS A 604 -31.52 3.79 -1.43
CA CYS A 604 -30.61 4.09 -2.52
C CYS A 604 -29.56 2.98 -2.68
N PRO A 605 -28.94 2.85 -3.88
CA PRO A 605 -27.85 1.92 -4.10
C PRO A 605 -26.77 2.05 -3.01
N PRO A 606 -26.17 0.92 -2.55
CA PRO A 606 -25.14 0.93 -1.53
C PRO A 606 -23.88 1.65 -2.02
N CYS A 607 -23.11 2.20 -1.09
CA CYS A 607 -21.76 2.62 -1.36
C CYS A 607 -20.86 1.42 -1.65
N SER A 608 -19.74 1.62 -2.37
CA SER A 608 -18.68 0.62 -2.44
C SER A 608 -18.10 0.33 -1.05
N PHE A 609 -17.23 -0.66 -0.94
CA PHE A 609 -16.49 -0.90 0.30
C PHE A 609 -15.69 0.34 0.75
N ALA A 610 -15.11 1.09 -0.20
CA ALA A 610 -14.35 2.29 0.09
C ALA A 610 -15.20 3.39 0.73
N ALA A 611 -16.30 3.80 0.07
CA ALA A 611 -17.16 4.88 0.56
C ALA A 611 -18.07 4.44 1.72
N SER A 612 -18.07 3.17 2.09
CA SER A 612 -18.77 2.67 3.27
C SER A 612 -18.17 3.24 4.58
N TYR A 613 -16.91 3.70 4.58
CA TYR A 613 -16.35 4.40 5.73
C TYR A 613 -17.16 5.66 6.09
N GLU A 614 -17.39 6.54 5.12
CA GLU A 614 -18.16 7.77 5.33
C GLU A 614 -19.61 7.48 5.68
N TRP A 615 -20.21 6.47 5.03
CA TRP A 615 -21.55 6.01 5.35
C TRP A 615 -21.67 5.56 6.82
N PHE A 616 -20.71 4.76 7.31
CA PHE A 616 -20.69 4.29 8.69
C PHE A 616 -20.46 5.43 9.69
N ARG A 617 -19.59 6.41 9.35
CA ARG A 617 -19.40 7.62 10.19
C ARG A 617 -20.70 8.43 10.31
N ALA A 618 -21.46 8.56 9.23
CA ALA A 618 -22.75 9.24 9.25
C ALA A 618 -23.79 8.49 10.10
N LEU A 619 -23.86 7.17 9.96
CA LEU A 619 -24.75 6.33 10.76
C LEU A 619 -24.41 6.41 12.26
N GLU A 620 -23.14 6.35 12.62
CA GLU A 620 -22.66 6.53 14.00
C GLU A 620 -23.09 7.90 14.56
N GLN A 621 -22.87 8.97 13.80
CA GLN A 621 -23.21 10.33 14.22
C GLN A 621 -24.72 10.53 14.42
N ALA A 622 -25.53 9.82 13.64
CA ALA A 622 -27.00 9.87 13.74
C ALA A 622 -27.60 8.89 14.74
N GLY A 623 -26.79 8.06 15.42
CA GLY A 623 -27.27 7.03 16.33
C GLY A 623 -28.03 5.90 15.61
N MET A 624 -27.58 5.53 14.40
CA MET A 624 -28.17 4.51 13.53
C MET A 624 -27.23 3.30 13.33
N GLU A 625 -26.47 2.94 14.35
CA GLU A 625 -25.45 1.89 14.30
C GLU A 625 -26.05 0.50 13.96
N ASP A 626 -27.33 0.25 14.24
CA ASP A 626 -27.99 -0.97 13.79
C ASP A 626 -28.01 -1.14 12.26
N GLN A 627 -27.99 -0.03 11.50
CA GLN A 627 -27.83 -0.11 10.05
C GLN A 627 -26.42 -0.51 9.65
N MET A 628 -25.39 -0.05 10.39
CA MET A 628 -24.00 -0.50 10.17
C MET A 628 -23.88 -2.02 10.33
N ARG A 629 -24.55 -2.59 11.36
CA ARG A 629 -24.55 -4.05 11.57
C ARG A 629 -25.16 -4.79 10.38
N ARG A 630 -26.25 -4.28 9.79
CA ARG A 630 -26.87 -4.86 8.60
C ARG A 630 -25.98 -4.72 7.35
N ASP A 631 -25.37 -3.55 7.16
CA ASP A 631 -24.52 -3.30 6.01
C ASP A 631 -23.21 -4.12 6.07
N LEU A 632 -22.76 -4.52 7.28
CA LEU A 632 -21.61 -5.42 7.46
C LEU A 632 -21.86 -6.83 6.87
N ASP A 633 -23.10 -7.21 6.60
CA ASP A 633 -23.43 -8.50 5.97
C ASP A 633 -22.78 -8.66 4.58
N ALA A 634 -22.48 -7.56 3.89
CA ALA A 634 -21.70 -7.59 2.65
C ALA A 634 -20.31 -8.20 2.85
N TRP A 635 -19.64 -7.89 3.97
CA TRP A 635 -18.33 -8.48 4.33
C TRP A 635 -18.47 -9.90 4.88
N ILE A 636 -19.49 -10.16 5.71
CA ILE A 636 -19.73 -11.52 6.23
C ILE A 636 -19.98 -12.48 5.06
N GLY A 637 -20.66 -12.02 4.01
CA GLY A 637 -20.88 -12.77 2.78
C GLY A 637 -19.60 -13.21 2.06
N LEU A 638 -18.47 -12.52 2.25
CA LEU A 638 -17.17 -12.93 1.69
C LEU A 638 -16.71 -14.29 2.24
N LEU A 639 -17.03 -14.60 3.49
CA LEU A 639 -16.66 -15.84 4.15
C LEU A 639 -17.33 -17.04 3.47
N SER A 640 -18.60 -16.93 3.11
CA SER A 640 -19.35 -18.00 2.42
C SER A 640 -18.84 -18.24 0.99
N ARG A 641 -18.17 -17.25 0.39
CA ARG A 641 -17.53 -17.35 -0.93
C ARG A 641 -16.10 -17.91 -0.87
N GLY A 642 -15.61 -18.26 0.32
CA GLY A 642 -14.25 -18.77 0.52
C GLY A 642 -13.16 -17.71 0.29
N SER A 643 -13.50 -16.41 0.40
CA SER A 643 -12.52 -15.34 0.27
C SER A 643 -11.49 -15.42 1.39
N THR A 644 -10.21 -15.31 1.04
CA THR A 644 -9.12 -15.26 2.02
C THR A 644 -8.62 -13.85 2.29
N THR A 645 -9.11 -12.89 1.53
CA THR A 645 -8.87 -11.44 1.60
C THR A 645 -10.17 -10.70 1.25
N CYS A 646 -10.21 -9.40 1.46
CA CYS A 646 -11.32 -8.55 1.04
C CYS A 646 -11.08 -8.07 -0.40
N PRO A 647 -12.02 -8.29 -1.31
CA PRO A 647 -11.92 -7.84 -2.71
C PRO A 647 -12.17 -6.34 -2.85
N GLU A 648 -11.90 -5.78 -4.02
CA GLU A 648 -12.13 -4.38 -4.37
C GLU A 648 -13.59 -3.96 -4.20
N GLU A 649 -14.48 -4.83 -4.66
CA GLU A 649 -15.93 -4.63 -4.66
C GLU A 649 -16.66 -5.90 -4.18
N PRO A 650 -17.90 -5.77 -3.70
CA PRO A 650 -18.67 -6.93 -3.25
C PRO A 650 -19.09 -7.88 -4.38
N HIS A 651 -19.25 -7.35 -5.60
CA HIS A 651 -19.69 -8.09 -6.77
C HIS A 651 -18.73 -7.89 -7.93
N HIS A 652 -18.34 -8.98 -8.61
CA HIS A 652 -17.44 -8.98 -9.78
C HIS A 652 -16.13 -8.19 -9.60
N PRO A 653 -15.40 -8.37 -8.50
CA PRO A 653 -14.22 -7.57 -8.24
C PRO A 653 -13.13 -7.86 -9.27
N ARG A 654 -12.43 -6.82 -9.71
CA ARG A 654 -11.19 -6.97 -10.48
C ARG A 654 -10.09 -7.59 -9.61
N SER A 655 -9.92 -7.08 -8.39
CA SER A 655 -8.93 -7.50 -7.40
C SER A 655 -9.57 -8.28 -6.25
N GLU A 656 -9.01 -9.45 -5.90
CA GLU A 656 -9.44 -10.24 -4.74
C GLU A 656 -8.81 -9.78 -3.42
N CYS A 657 -7.86 -8.84 -3.47
CA CYS A 657 -7.21 -8.26 -2.30
C CYS A 657 -7.07 -6.76 -2.49
N HIS A 658 -7.92 -5.97 -1.84
CA HIS A 658 -7.94 -4.52 -1.97
C HIS A 658 -8.07 -3.86 -0.58
N ALA A 659 -7.11 -3.01 -0.26
CA ALA A 659 -6.94 -2.56 1.12
C ALA A 659 -8.08 -1.69 1.65
N TRP A 660 -8.70 -0.85 0.83
CA TRP A 660 -9.83 -0.01 1.26
C TRP A 660 -11.02 -0.82 1.79
N SER A 661 -11.10 -2.11 1.43
CA SER A 661 -12.16 -3.01 1.89
C SER A 661 -11.89 -3.62 3.27
N ALA A 662 -10.78 -3.34 3.92
CA ALA A 662 -10.48 -3.85 5.25
C ALA A 662 -11.15 -3.03 6.40
N LEU A 663 -12.18 -2.25 6.08
CA LEU A 663 -12.95 -1.42 7.01
C LEU A 663 -13.38 -2.13 8.31
N PRO A 664 -13.78 -3.41 8.33
CA PRO A 664 -14.14 -4.08 9.57
C PRO A 664 -13.06 -4.08 10.65
N LEU A 665 -11.75 -4.00 10.32
CA LEU A 665 -10.69 -3.84 11.33
C LEU A 665 -10.91 -2.58 12.19
N TYR A 666 -11.22 -1.49 11.53
CA TYR A 666 -11.47 -0.21 12.19
C TYR A 666 -12.76 -0.24 12.99
N GLU A 667 -13.82 -0.83 12.42
CA GLU A 667 -15.12 -0.87 13.05
C GLU A 667 -15.16 -1.79 14.28
N PHE A 668 -14.49 -2.94 14.24
CA PHE A 668 -14.38 -3.80 15.42
C PHE A 668 -13.78 -3.07 16.62
N MET A 669 -12.78 -2.23 16.41
CA MET A 669 -12.16 -1.46 17.49
C MET A 669 -12.99 -0.23 17.86
N ARG A 670 -13.42 0.56 16.87
CA ARG A 670 -14.09 1.83 17.09
C ARG A 670 -15.56 1.68 17.54
N THR A 671 -16.29 0.76 16.88
CA THR A 671 -17.74 0.65 17.07
C THR A 671 -18.10 -0.52 17.96
N TRP A 672 -17.66 -1.74 17.64
CA TRP A 672 -18.01 -2.94 18.43
C TRP A 672 -17.34 -2.91 19.80
N ALA A 673 -16.02 -2.80 19.89
CA ALA A 673 -15.33 -2.61 21.16
C ALA A 673 -15.51 -1.20 21.72
N GLY A 674 -15.85 -0.23 20.86
CA GLY A 674 -16.19 1.14 21.24
C GLY A 674 -15.02 1.96 21.73
N ILE A 675 -13.76 1.60 21.39
CA ILE A 675 -12.56 2.17 21.96
C ILE A 675 -12.05 3.31 21.10
N ARG A 676 -11.98 4.50 21.68
CA ARG A 676 -11.51 5.74 21.04
C ARG A 676 -10.58 6.51 21.97
N GLN A 677 -9.71 7.33 21.42
CA GLN A 677 -8.98 8.33 22.19
C GLN A 677 -9.58 9.72 21.90
N GLU A 678 -9.99 10.42 22.95
CA GLU A 678 -10.56 11.76 22.87
C GLU A 678 -9.94 12.64 23.96
N ASN A 679 -9.37 13.79 23.57
CA ASN A 679 -8.77 14.75 24.51
C ASN A 679 -7.78 14.13 25.51
N GLY A 680 -6.94 13.20 25.05
CA GLY A 680 -5.94 12.52 25.87
C GLY A 680 -6.48 11.45 26.82
N LYS A 681 -7.75 11.07 26.70
CA LYS A 681 -8.41 10.00 27.48
C LYS A 681 -8.88 8.88 26.56
N ILE A 682 -9.09 7.70 27.14
CA ILE A 682 -9.68 6.57 26.44
C ILE A 682 -11.19 6.58 26.71
N VAL A 683 -11.98 6.76 25.66
CA VAL A 683 -13.43 6.65 25.70
C VAL A 683 -13.83 5.27 25.21
N ILE A 684 -14.69 4.59 25.96
CA ILE A 684 -15.13 3.23 25.72
C ILE A 684 -16.66 3.24 25.66
N GLN A 685 -17.21 2.94 24.49
CA GLN A 685 -18.65 2.94 24.24
C GLN A 685 -19.02 1.76 23.33
N PRO A 686 -19.02 0.53 23.85
CA PRO A 686 -19.21 -0.67 23.06
C PRO A 686 -20.62 -0.81 22.50
N ARG A 687 -20.69 -1.40 21.29
CA ARG A 687 -21.94 -1.77 20.62
C ARG A 687 -21.85 -3.24 20.23
N LEU A 688 -22.39 -4.13 21.05
CA LEU A 688 -22.35 -5.58 20.80
C LEU A 688 -23.38 -6.03 19.76
N PHE A 689 -24.44 -5.24 19.53
CA PHE A 689 -25.55 -5.59 18.65
C PHE A 689 -26.13 -6.97 19.01
N ASP A 690 -26.07 -7.91 18.09
CA ASP A 690 -26.53 -9.30 18.24
C ASP A 690 -25.45 -10.25 18.78
N LEU A 691 -24.24 -9.76 19.09
CA LEU A 691 -23.19 -10.61 19.64
C LEU A 691 -23.43 -10.90 21.13
N PRO A 692 -23.30 -12.17 21.57
CA PRO A 692 -23.38 -12.55 22.96
C PRO A 692 -22.13 -12.16 23.75
N ASP A 693 -21.00 -12.03 23.08
CA ASP A 693 -19.71 -11.68 23.68
C ASP A 693 -18.78 -11.01 22.67
N LEU A 694 -17.79 -10.27 23.19
CA LEU A 694 -16.67 -9.74 22.41
C LEU A 694 -15.46 -9.56 23.33
N HIS A 695 -14.33 -10.17 22.93
CA HIS A 695 -13.09 -10.16 23.71
C HIS A 695 -11.94 -9.67 22.84
N GLY A 696 -10.94 -9.02 23.46
CA GLY A 696 -9.76 -8.67 22.71
C GLY A 696 -8.85 -7.64 23.34
N THR A 697 -8.00 -7.12 22.48
CA THR A 697 -7.08 -6.02 22.76
C THR A 697 -7.22 -4.95 21.69
N ALA A 698 -7.08 -3.69 22.07
CA ALA A 698 -7.06 -2.56 21.15
C ALA A 698 -5.79 -1.74 21.35
N ALA A 699 -5.06 -1.51 20.24
CA ALA A 699 -3.95 -0.58 20.22
C ALA A 699 -4.48 0.86 20.30
N THR A 700 -3.92 1.66 21.19
CA THR A 700 -4.16 3.10 21.23
C THR A 700 -2.82 3.84 21.38
N PRO A 701 -2.74 5.11 20.99
CA PRO A 701 -1.55 5.92 21.24
C PRO A 701 -1.09 5.92 22.70
N LEU A 702 -2.02 5.79 23.66
CA LEU A 702 -1.74 5.75 25.08
C LEU A 702 -1.29 4.37 25.59
N GLY A 703 -1.45 3.31 24.79
CA GLY A 703 -1.10 1.94 25.12
C GLY A 703 -2.19 0.93 24.74
N GLU A 704 -2.05 -0.31 25.19
CA GLU A 704 -2.97 -1.40 24.94
C GLU A 704 -4.15 -1.34 25.92
N VAL A 705 -5.37 -1.40 25.38
CA VAL A 705 -6.61 -1.60 26.13
C VAL A 705 -7.02 -3.05 25.99
N ARG A 706 -7.31 -3.73 27.10
CA ARG A 706 -7.93 -5.07 27.08
C ARG A 706 -9.40 -4.96 27.42
N PHE A 707 -10.22 -5.71 26.71
CA PHE A 707 -11.67 -5.72 26.91
C PHE A 707 -12.22 -7.14 26.84
N ASP A 708 -13.23 -7.37 27.69
CA ASP A 708 -14.03 -8.58 27.76
C ASP A 708 -15.47 -8.15 28.04
N TYR A 709 -16.33 -8.31 27.04
CA TYR A 709 -17.74 -7.93 27.11
C TYR A 709 -18.59 -9.17 26.95
N GLN A 710 -19.65 -9.26 27.79
CA GLN A 710 -20.63 -10.33 27.69
C GLN A 710 -22.05 -9.74 27.76
N ASN A 711 -22.97 -10.36 27.02
CA ASN A 711 -24.37 -9.97 26.95
C ASN A 711 -25.21 -11.24 27.17
N ASP A 712 -25.54 -11.51 28.43
CA ASP A 712 -26.35 -12.68 28.83
C ASP A 712 -27.77 -12.24 29.18
N GLN A 713 -28.74 -12.61 28.33
CA GLN A 713 -30.18 -12.38 28.52
C GLN A 713 -30.55 -10.94 28.96
N GLY A 714 -29.77 -9.95 28.50
CA GLY A 714 -29.96 -8.54 28.80
C GLY A 714 -29.10 -8.00 29.94
N ALA A 715 -28.41 -8.84 30.71
CA ALA A 715 -27.36 -8.41 31.64
C ALA A 715 -26.06 -8.23 30.86
N ARG A 716 -25.52 -7.02 30.80
CA ARG A 716 -24.29 -6.71 30.13
C ARG A 716 -23.12 -6.59 31.11
N GLN A 717 -22.10 -7.36 30.91
CA GLN A 717 -20.88 -7.34 31.72
C GLN A 717 -19.74 -6.73 30.94
N TYR A 718 -18.98 -5.86 31.59
CA TYR A 718 -17.83 -5.16 31.03
C TYR A 718 -16.65 -5.35 31.95
N ASP A 719 -15.57 -5.93 31.43
CA ASP A 719 -14.25 -6.01 32.09
C ASP A 719 -13.24 -5.30 31.19
N VAL A 720 -12.76 -4.14 31.60
CA VAL A 720 -11.85 -3.32 30.81
C VAL A 720 -10.60 -3.01 31.61
N THR A 721 -9.43 -3.20 31.00
CA THR A 721 -8.14 -2.82 31.57
C THR A 721 -7.48 -1.77 30.68
N LEU A 722 -7.17 -0.62 31.26
CA LEU A 722 -6.47 0.49 30.60
C LEU A 722 -4.95 0.34 30.71
N PRO A 723 -4.20 0.99 29.80
CA PRO A 723 -2.75 1.17 29.94
C PRO A 723 -2.41 1.86 31.27
N GLU A 724 -1.20 1.61 31.76
CA GLU A 724 -0.68 2.28 32.96
C GLU A 724 -0.76 3.81 32.81
N LYS A 725 -1.30 4.49 33.83
CA LYS A 725 -1.50 5.95 33.90
C LYS A 725 -2.53 6.54 32.91
N ALA A 726 -3.22 5.73 32.11
CA ALA A 726 -4.31 6.22 31.28
C ALA A 726 -5.59 6.43 32.10
N GLU A 727 -6.30 7.51 31.79
CA GLU A 727 -7.67 7.74 32.27
C GLU A 727 -8.66 7.25 31.22
N GLY A 728 -9.71 6.61 31.66
CA GLY A 728 -10.79 6.12 30.79
C GLY A 728 -12.17 6.49 31.27
N GLN A 729 -13.11 6.46 30.32
CA GLN A 729 -14.52 6.65 30.58
C GLN A 729 -15.33 5.58 29.84
N LEU A 730 -16.02 4.70 30.58
CA LEU A 730 -16.98 3.78 29.99
C LEU A 730 -18.35 4.49 29.92
N ILE A 731 -18.90 4.50 28.71
CA ILE A 731 -20.25 5.03 28.41
C ILE A 731 -21.17 3.85 28.11
N LEU A 732 -22.14 3.65 28.96
CA LEU A 732 -23.09 2.55 28.85
C LEU A 732 -24.24 2.88 27.90
N PRO A 733 -24.95 1.89 27.35
CA PRO A 733 -26.16 2.10 26.54
C PRO A 733 -27.23 2.94 27.22
N SER A 734 -27.35 2.85 28.55
CA SER A 734 -28.23 3.71 29.39
C SER A 734 -27.81 5.19 29.38
N GLY A 735 -26.64 5.53 28.82
CA GLY A 735 -26.07 6.87 28.88
C GLY A 735 -25.26 7.15 30.16
N LYS A 736 -25.22 6.22 31.11
CA LYS A 736 -24.40 6.34 32.32
C LYS A 736 -22.90 6.36 31.94
N ARG A 737 -22.16 7.23 32.62
CA ARG A 737 -20.71 7.42 32.39
C ARG A 737 -19.92 7.03 33.64
N LEU A 738 -18.92 6.17 33.48
CA LEU A 738 -18.07 5.68 34.56
C LEU A 738 -16.62 6.03 34.25
N SER A 739 -16.06 6.97 35.01
CA SER A 739 -14.61 7.31 34.86
C SER A 739 -13.78 6.39 35.74
N PHE A 740 -12.62 5.92 35.21
CA PHE A 740 -11.76 4.98 35.94
C PHE A 740 -10.29 5.06 35.44
N THR A 741 -9.40 4.44 36.21
CA THR A 741 -8.03 4.15 35.87
C THR A 741 -7.75 2.69 36.14
N GLY A 742 -6.77 2.10 35.46
CA GLY A 742 -6.45 0.67 35.64
C GLY A 742 -7.55 -0.24 35.12
N ARG A 743 -8.22 -1.02 35.97
CA ARG A 743 -9.23 -2.02 35.58
C ARG A 743 -10.61 -1.68 36.14
N LEU A 744 -11.60 -1.76 35.28
CA LEU A 744 -13.02 -1.62 35.64
C LEU A 744 -13.76 -2.92 35.31
N ARG A 745 -14.52 -3.43 36.31
CA ARG A 745 -15.55 -4.46 36.11
C ARG A 745 -16.92 -3.88 36.46
N TYR A 746 -17.85 -3.99 35.55
CA TYR A 746 -19.20 -3.45 35.73
C TYR A 746 -20.25 -4.33 35.09
N THR A 747 -21.41 -4.46 35.74
CA THR A 747 -22.60 -5.16 35.22
C THR A 747 -23.75 -4.16 35.15
N GLU A 748 -24.40 -4.08 33.97
CA GLU A 748 -25.61 -3.26 33.74
C GLU A 748 -26.83 -4.14 33.60
#